data_ae32a6b3ab74bc1000949929b0e0c27b
#
_entry.id   ae32a6b3ab74bc1000949929b0e0c27b
#
_cell.length_a   1.000
_cell.length_b   1.000
_cell.length_c   1.000
_cell.angle_alpha   90.00
_cell.angle_beta   90.00
_cell.angle_gamma   90.00
#
_symmetry.space_group_name_H-M   'P 1'
#
loop_
_entity.id
_entity.type
_entity.pdbx_description
1 polymer ?
#
loop_
_entity_poly.entity_id
_entity_poly.type
_entity_poly.pdbx_seq_one_letter_code
_entity_poly.pdbx_strand_id
1 'polypeptide(L)'
;MQDNLVIVESPAKAKTIEKFLGKDFKVMSSYGHIRDLKKKELSIDLDTFEPCYEIPEEKKPLVTELRRSARDAKMVWLASDEDREGEAISWHLCEVLGLDEKQTNRIVFHEITKPAIVHAIETPRHLDMNLVNAQQARRVLDRLVGFGLSPVLWRKVKPSLSAGRVQSVALRLIVEREREVKAFKSEPFYRINALFTLTDADSKPVEVKAELNHRFATHEEALAFLEACRGARFRVSAVAKHPVKRSPAPPFTTSTLQQEAARKLGFSVSQTMMVAQRLYEAGNITYMRTDSVNLSSLAINTSKEEIVEIYGEDYSKPRQFHTHSKGAQEAHEAIRPTYMSNKTIEGTQQERRLYELVWKRTLASQMADAELEKTTVNIDILPATDEAQARVEGHHFVAQGEVTIFDGFMKVYRESSDDESADHTTNILPPVKDGDELQRREISSTERFSLAPARYTEASLVRKMEELGIGRPSTYAPTISTIQQREYVEKGDRKGQERIYRVDTLKDDEVVSEQKTEMAGADKGKLIPTDVGTVVTEFLLENFPDIMDYHFTARVEQQFDKIAEGKDQWREDMRTFYAQLEPEIEKVMNERSEHRVGERQLGEDPQSGKPVSVKIGRYGPVVQIGTAGDEEKPRFAQLPADQSISTITLDEALELFKLPRPLGTFEGSEVTVGTGRFGPYVRHEGKYVSIPKGTDPLSITLQDAIVLIAKKRKQEEEKHLKKFDDDLEILNGHWGPYIAYKGKNYRIPKNQRETATDLTLEQCMEIVNNAPEPKAKVRKKRS
;
A
#
# COMPACT_ATOMS: atom_id res chain seq x y z
N MET A 1 22.35 22.86 -38.11
CA MET A 1 21.54 23.35 -36.98
C MET A 1 20.28 22.49 -36.96
N GLN A 2 19.85 22.06 -35.79
CA GLN A 2 18.56 21.38 -35.68
C GLN A 2 17.48 22.46 -35.60
N ASP A 3 16.54 22.44 -36.52
CA ASP A 3 15.54 23.50 -36.66
C ASP A 3 14.44 23.43 -35.58
N ASN A 4 14.23 22.24 -34.97
CA ASN A 4 13.16 21.96 -34.03
C ASN A 4 13.74 21.52 -32.67
N LEU A 5 13.24 22.12 -31.58
CA LEU A 5 13.50 21.72 -30.21
C LEU A 5 12.25 21.10 -29.61
N VAL A 6 12.30 19.85 -29.18
CA VAL A 6 11.24 19.18 -28.43
C VAL A 6 11.65 19.11 -26.97
N ILE A 7 10.81 19.57 -26.04
CA ILE A 7 11.06 19.53 -24.62
C ILE A 7 10.05 18.57 -23.93
N VAL A 8 10.58 17.57 -23.25
CA VAL A 8 9.82 16.58 -22.48
C VAL A 8 10.19 16.65 -20.99
N GLU A 9 9.44 15.99 -20.12
CA GLU A 9 9.70 16.04 -18.67
C GLU A 9 10.79 15.05 -18.19
N SER A 10 11.08 13.97 -18.93
CA SER A 10 12.06 12.98 -18.48
C SER A 10 13.13 12.64 -19.52
N PRO A 11 14.39 12.33 -19.09
CA PRO A 11 15.46 11.94 -20.01
C PRO A 11 15.18 10.63 -20.74
N ALA A 12 14.45 9.69 -20.10
CA ALA A 12 14.11 8.41 -20.71
C ALA A 12 13.13 8.61 -21.86
N LYS A 13 12.10 9.44 -21.65
CA LYS A 13 11.14 9.85 -22.69
C LYS A 13 11.84 10.59 -23.83
N ALA A 14 12.76 11.51 -23.53
CA ALA A 14 13.56 12.19 -24.54
C ALA A 14 14.29 11.20 -25.46
N LYS A 15 14.96 10.22 -24.86
CA LYS A 15 15.74 9.21 -25.59
C LYS A 15 14.88 8.30 -26.47
N THR A 16 13.64 8.03 -26.05
CA THR A 16 12.70 7.22 -26.83
C THR A 16 12.14 8.01 -27.99
N ILE A 17 11.69 9.24 -27.78
CA ILE A 17 11.11 10.11 -28.80
C ILE A 17 12.15 10.50 -29.86
N GLU A 18 13.38 10.80 -29.46
CA GLU A 18 14.47 11.18 -30.38
C GLU A 18 14.71 10.10 -31.46
N LYS A 19 14.50 8.81 -31.14
CA LYS A 19 14.63 7.71 -32.10
C LYS A 19 13.55 7.74 -33.19
N PHE A 20 12.39 8.33 -32.92
CA PHE A 20 11.25 8.39 -33.83
C PHE A 20 11.26 9.64 -34.72
N LEU A 21 11.89 10.70 -34.25
CA LEU A 21 12.01 11.96 -34.95
C LEU A 21 13.27 11.99 -35.85
N GLY A 22 13.24 12.80 -36.87
CA GLY A 22 14.37 12.94 -37.80
C GLY A 22 15.50 13.82 -37.25
N LYS A 23 16.59 13.94 -38.02
CA LYS A 23 17.81 14.69 -37.63
C LYS A 23 17.57 16.19 -37.42
N ASP A 24 16.46 16.71 -37.88
CA ASP A 24 16.06 18.13 -37.75
C ASP A 24 15.48 18.46 -36.38
N PHE A 25 15.27 17.43 -35.52
CA PHE A 25 14.75 17.55 -34.17
C PHE A 25 15.84 17.30 -33.13
N LYS A 26 15.91 18.19 -32.16
CA LYS A 26 16.65 18.03 -30.91
C LYS A 26 15.66 17.75 -29.78
N VAL A 27 15.83 16.67 -29.02
CA VAL A 27 14.94 16.36 -27.89
C VAL A 27 15.70 16.58 -26.59
N MET A 28 15.13 17.41 -25.69
CA MET A 28 15.70 17.72 -24.38
C MET A 28 14.71 17.43 -23.27
N SER A 29 15.21 17.23 -22.05
CA SER A 29 14.38 17.02 -20.86
C SER A 29 14.43 18.22 -19.91
N SER A 30 13.28 18.60 -19.35
CA SER A 30 13.17 19.54 -18.25
C SER A 30 13.45 18.92 -16.87
N TYR A 31 13.56 17.56 -16.81
CA TYR A 31 13.66 16.82 -15.54
C TYR A 31 12.51 17.17 -14.58
N GLY A 32 11.27 17.20 -15.07
CA GLY A 32 10.06 17.58 -14.36
C GLY A 32 9.88 19.11 -14.29
N HIS A 33 9.28 19.61 -13.21
CA HIS A 33 9.06 21.05 -13.01
C HIS A 33 10.36 21.82 -12.96
N ILE A 34 10.42 22.96 -13.66
CA ILE A 34 11.60 23.85 -13.70
C ILE A 34 11.47 25.02 -12.74
N ARG A 35 10.27 25.33 -12.25
CA ARG A 35 10.03 26.31 -11.18
C ARG A 35 9.03 25.73 -10.17
N ASP A 36 9.09 26.19 -8.94
CA ASP A 36 8.22 25.77 -7.85
C ASP A 36 7.98 26.92 -6.88
N LEU A 37 7.01 26.78 -5.99
CA LEU A 37 6.80 27.69 -4.86
C LEU A 37 7.99 27.62 -3.90
N LYS A 38 8.37 28.73 -3.29
CA LYS A 38 9.45 28.77 -2.30
C LYS A 38 9.20 27.80 -1.16
N LYS A 39 10.22 27.06 -0.75
CA LYS A 39 10.07 25.95 0.21
C LYS A 39 9.68 26.38 1.63
N LYS A 40 10.11 27.57 2.06
CA LYS A 40 9.97 28.04 3.45
C LYS A 40 8.92 29.14 3.64
N GLU A 41 8.34 29.63 2.58
CA GLU A 41 7.36 30.71 2.58
C GLU A 41 6.03 30.23 2.03
N LEU A 42 4.93 30.90 2.35
CA LEU A 42 3.63 30.59 1.77
C LEU A 42 3.67 30.69 0.25
N SER A 43 4.38 31.70 -0.28
CA SER A 43 4.56 31.97 -1.72
C SER A 43 3.25 32.09 -2.49
N ILE A 44 2.22 32.61 -1.85
CA ILE A 44 0.92 32.94 -2.41
C ILE A 44 0.58 34.34 -1.95
N ASP A 45 0.22 35.20 -2.87
CA ASP A 45 -0.34 36.51 -2.58
C ASP A 45 -1.77 36.32 -2.09
N LEU A 46 -2.09 36.70 -0.85
CA LEU A 46 -3.40 36.47 -0.24
C LEU A 46 -4.51 37.41 -0.74
N ASP A 47 -4.18 38.51 -1.41
CA ASP A 47 -5.17 39.40 -2.01
C ASP A 47 -5.64 38.89 -3.38
N THR A 48 -4.72 38.35 -4.17
CA THR A 48 -4.96 37.91 -5.54
C THR A 48 -5.01 36.38 -5.70
N PHE A 49 -4.53 35.62 -4.71
CA PHE A 49 -4.29 34.18 -4.71
C PHE A 49 -3.28 33.74 -5.80
N GLU A 50 -2.47 34.67 -6.31
CA GLU A 50 -1.44 34.33 -7.27
C GLU A 50 -0.24 33.66 -6.61
N PRO A 51 0.21 32.50 -7.15
CA PRO A 51 1.40 31.82 -6.66
C PRO A 51 2.68 32.49 -7.13
N CYS A 52 3.60 32.73 -6.19
CA CYS A 52 4.93 33.30 -6.46
C CYS A 52 5.93 32.18 -6.71
N TYR A 53 6.23 31.92 -7.99
CA TYR A 53 7.17 30.87 -8.39
C TYR A 53 8.61 31.34 -8.43
N GLU A 54 9.54 30.44 -8.08
CA GLU A 54 10.98 30.61 -8.27
C GLU A 54 11.60 29.44 -9.04
N ILE A 55 12.74 29.68 -9.68
CA ILE A 55 13.55 28.62 -10.27
C ILE A 55 14.49 28.11 -9.17
N PRO A 56 14.37 26.84 -8.72
CA PRO A 56 15.27 26.26 -7.73
C PRO A 56 16.74 26.36 -8.19
N GLU A 57 17.67 26.57 -7.25
CA GLU A 57 19.09 26.73 -7.55
C GLU A 57 19.65 25.57 -8.39
N GLU A 58 19.26 24.36 -8.07
CA GLU A 58 19.65 23.15 -8.78
C GLU A 58 19.15 23.07 -10.22
N LYS A 59 18.14 23.86 -10.58
CA LYS A 59 17.55 23.92 -11.94
C LYS A 59 18.13 25.04 -12.81
N LYS A 60 18.80 26.04 -12.23
CA LYS A 60 19.33 27.20 -12.98
C LYS A 60 20.26 26.83 -14.14
N PRO A 61 21.20 25.86 -14.00
CA PRO A 61 22.04 25.43 -15.11
C PRO A 61 21.24 24.85 -16.28
N LEU A 62 20.27 23.99 -15.97
CA LEU A 62 19.37 23.38 -16.96
C LEU A 62 18.54 24.44 -17.69
N VAL A 63 17.97 25.38 -16.95
CA VAL A 63 17.17 26.46 -17.53
C VAL A 63 18.03 27.32 -18.48
N THR A 64 19.29 27.57 -18.12
CA THR A 64 20.23 28.31 -18.99
C THR A 64 20.49 27.57 -20.30
N GLU A 65 20.66 26.25 -20.23
CA GLU A 65 20.85 25.40 -21.40
C GLU A 65 19.59 25.34 -22.28
N LEU A 66 18.40 25.15 -21.66
CA LEU A 66 17.12 25.16 -22.38
C LEU A 66 16.86 26.51 -23.09
N ARG A 67 17.13 27.63 -22.40
CA ARG A 67 17.01 28.99 -23.01
C ARG A 67 17.90 29.16 -24.24
N ARG A 68 19.16 28.69 -24.15
CA ARG A 68 20.07 28.75 -25.30
C ARG A 68 19.52 27.91 -26.46
N SER A 69 19.14 26.66 -26.19
CA SER A 69 18.60 25.76 -27.23
C SER A 69 17.30 26.26 -27.84
N ALA A 70 16.44 26.90 -27.03
CA ALA A 70 15.17 27.47 -27.54
C ALA A 70 15.42 28.71 -28.45
N ARG A 71 16.44 29.53 -28.15
CA ARG A 71 16.81 30.64 -29.02
C ARG A 71 17.45 30.21 -30.35
N ASP A 72 18.20 29.10 -30.30
CA ASP A 72 18.88 28.56 -31.47
C ASP A 72 17.93 27.78 -32.40
N ALA A 73 16.77 27.35 -31.90
CA ALA A 73 15.75 26.59 -32.64
C ALA A 73 14.81 27.57 -33.38
N LYS A 74 14.34 27.14 -34.56
CA LYS A 74 13.27 27.86 -35.29
C LYS A 74 11.89 27.63 -34.69
N MET A 75 11.68 26.41 -34.10
CA MET A 75 10.41 25.97 -33.54
C MET A 75 10.64 25.24 -32.23
N VAL A 76 9.83 25.53 -31.21
CA VAL A 76 9.83 24.84 -29.92
C VAL A 76 8.54 24.06 -29.76
N TRP A 77 8.69 22.79 -29.37
CA TRP A 77 7.61 21.85 -29.17
C TRP A 77 7.58 21.41 -27.71
N LEU A 78 6.47 21.56 -27.02
CA LEU A 78 6.29 21.11 -25.65
C LEU A 78 5.55 19.78 -25.63
N ALA A 79 6.22 18.75 -25.14
CA ALA A 79 5.79 17.35 -25.26
C ALA A 79 5.73 16.64 -23.88
N SER A 80 5.32 17.37 -22.84
CA SER A 80 5.05 16.82 -21.52
C SER A 80 3.79 15.94 -21.53
N ASP A 81 3.58 15.15 -20.48
CA ASP A 81 2.46 14.23 -20.36
C ASP A 81 1.09 14.94 -20.54
N GLU A 82 0.09 14.16 -20.90
CA GLU A 82 -1.27 14.65 -21.15
C GLU A 82 -2.11 14.66 -19.87
N ASP A 83 -1.57 15.23 -18.80
CA ASP A 83 -2.31 15.48 -17.58
C ASP A 83 -2.12 16.93 -17.12
N ARG A 84 -2.82 17.32 -16.05
CA ARG A 84 -2.72 18.68 -15.48
C ARG A 84 -1.29 19.05 -15.08
N GLU A 85 -0.51 18.09 -14.59
CA GLU A 85 0.88 18.31 -14.20
C GLU A 85 1.77 18.55 -15.43
N GLY A 86 1.60 17.77 -16.49
CA GLY A 86 2.30 17.97 -17.76
C GLY A 86 1.95 19.31 -18.42
N GLU A 87 0.68 19.70 -18.38
CA GLU A 87 0.25 21.00 -18.90
C GLU A 87 0.86 22.17 -18.12
N ALA A 88 0.92 22.05 -16.79
CA ALA A 88 1.58 23.05 -15.95
C ALA A 88 3.10 23.09 -16.18
N ILE A 89 3.77 21.95 -16.42
CA ILE A 89 5.19 21.91 -16.80
C ILE A 89 5.41 22.68 -18.11
N SER A 90 4.57 22.45 -19.11
CA SER A 90 4.62 23.15 -20.39
C SER A 90 4.40 24.65 -20.24
N TRP A 91 3.43 25.07 -19.43
CA TRP A 91 3.19 26.48 -19.12
C TRP A 91 4.39 27.10 -18.42
N HIS A 92 4.96 26.44 -17.40
CA HIS A 92 6.18 26.91 -16.73
C HIS A 92 7.37 27.05 -17.69
N LEU A 93 7.48 26.16 -18.69
CA LEU A 93 8.50 26.27 -19.73
C LEU A 93 8.27 27.51 -20.60
N CYS A 94 7.03 27.78 -21.02
CA CYS A 94 6.71 29.01 -21.78
C CYS A 94 7.16 30.25 -21.04
N GLU A 95 6.76 30.40 -19.79
CA GLU A 95 7.11 31.51 -18.93
C GLU A 95 8.65 31.70 -18.79
N VAL A 96 9.35 30.60 -18.45
CA VAL A 96 10.79 30.63 -18.19
C VAL A 96 11.60 30.86 -19.47
N LEU A 97 11.17 30.32 -20.59
CA LEU A 97 11.87 30.46 -21.87
C LEU A 97 11.45 31.73 -22.64
N GLY A 98 10.41 32.43 -22.19
CA GLY A 98 9.84 33.62 -22.84
C GLY A 98 9.16 33.27 -24.16
N LEU A 99 8.45 32.14 -24.22
CA LEU A 99 7.69 31.71 -25.40
C LEU A 99 6.28 32.31 -25.36
N ASP A 100 5.73 32.63 -26.52
CA ASP A 100 4.33 33.06 -26.63
C ASP A 100 3.40 31.81 -26.46
N GLU A 101 2.58 31.79 -25.42
CA GLU A 101 1.65 30.70 -25.12
C GLU A 101 0.69 30.42 -26.27
N LYS A 102 0.29 31.45 -27.04
CA LYS A 102 -0.63 31.33 -28.15
C LYS A 102 0.01 30.81 -29.44
N GLN A 103 1.36 30.90 -29.52
CA GLN A 103 2.12 30.45 -30.69
C GLN A 103 2.98 29.21 -30.39
N THR A 104 3.00 28.73 -29.15
CA THR A 104 3.78 27.58 -28.77
C THR A 104 3.09 26.29 -29.17
N ASN A 105 3.83 25.42 -29.85
CA ASN A 105 3.34 24.11 -30.23
C ASN A 105 3.34 23.15 -29.05
N ARG A 106 2.17 22.81 -28.57
CA ARG A 106 1.94 21.77 -27.58
C ARG A 106 1.54 20.49 -28.28
N ILE A 107 2.26 19.41 -28.08
CA ILE A 107 1.91 18.07 -28.56
C ILE A 107 1.57 17.14 -27.43
N VAL A 108 0.53 16.35 -27.60
CA VAL A 108 0.02 15.40 -26.63
C VAL A 108 -0.12 14.02 -27.25
N PHE A 109 0.14 12.99 -26.47
CA PHE A 109 0.03 11.60 -26.92
C PHE A 109 -0.18 10.67 -25.71
N HIS A 110 -1.05 9.68 -25.88
CA HIS A 110 -1.35 8.69 -24.83
C HIS A 110 -0.32 7.55 -24.79
N GLU A 111 0.50 7.40 -25.83
CA GLU A 111 1.51 6.36 -25.96
C GLU A 111 2.75 6.88 -26.69
N ILE A 112 3.91 6.35 -26.35
CA ILE A 112 5.17 6.74 -26.99
C ILE A 112 5.50 5.74 -28.08
N THR A 113 4.78 5.84 -29.19
CA THR A 113 5.00 5.07 -30.41
C THR A 113 5.34 6.00 -31.58
N LYS A 114 6.03 5.49 -32.61
CA LYS A 114 6.37 6.32 -33.77
C LYS A 114 5.14 6.93 -34.45
N PRO A 115 4.05 6.17 -34.71
CA PRO A 115 2.84 6.75 -35.33
C PRO A 115 2.21 7.84 -34.46
N ALA A 116 2.10 7.63 -33.13
CA ALA A 116 1.51 8.60 -32.22
C ALA A 116 2.33 9.90 -32.15
N ILE A 117 3.66 9.80 -32.08
CA ILE A 117 4.56 10.95 -32.04
C ILE A 117 4.53 11.75 -33.35
N VAL A 118 4.54 11.06 -34.52
CA VAL A 118 4.45 11.72 -35.82
C VAL A 118 3.11 12.44 -35.97
N HIS A 119 2.02 11.76 -35.63
CA HIS A 119 0.69 12.37 -35.63
C HIS A 119 0.59 13.60 -34.71
N ALA A 120 1.15 13.53 -33.50
CA ALA A 120 1.17 14.67 -32.59
C ALA A 120 1.94 15.88 -33.13
N ILE A 121 3.04 15.66 -33.85
CA ILE A 121 3.78 16.72 -34.55
C ILE A 121 2.94 17.34 -35.70
N GLU A 122 2.18 16.53 -36.42
CA GLU A 122 1.30 16.97 -37.51
C GLU A 122 0.06 17.72 -37.02
N THR A 123 -0.37 17.46 -35.78
CA THR A 123 -1.60 18.02 -35.17
C THR A 123 -1.35 18.69 -33.84
N PRO A 124 -0.46 19.72 -33.79
CA PRO A 124 -0.19 20.42 -32.54
C PRO A 124 -1.41 21.24 -32.08
N ARG A 125 -1.50 21.45 -30.78
CA ARG A 125 -2.45 22.36 -30.17
C ARG A 125 -1.75 23.49 -29.41
N HIS A 126 -2.51 24.41 -28.85
CA HIS A 126 -2.04 25.37 -27.89
C HIS A 126 -2.10 24.80 -26.47
N LEU A 127 -1.50 25.51 -25.50
CA LEU A 127 -1.64 25.20 -24.09
C LEU A 127 -3.12 25.30 -23.68
N ASP A 128 -3.56 24.33 -22.91
CA ASP A 128 -4.88 24.35 -22.28
C ASP A 128 -4.77 25.06 -20.92
N MET A 129 -5.11 26.34 -20.91
CA MET A 129 -5.05 27.14 -19.68
C MET A 129 -6.07 26.71 -18.62
N ASN A 130 -7.11 25.98 -18.97
CA ASN A 130 -8.04 25.41 -17.98
C ASN A 130 -7.38 24.28 -17.20
N LEU A 131 -6.63 23.41 -17.86
CA LEU A 131 -5.82 22.38 -17.21
C LEU A 131 -4.73 23.00 -16.33
N VAL A 132 -4.05 24.06 -16.81
CA VAL A 132 -3.08 24.83 -16.02
C VAL A 132 -3.76 25.41 -14.78
N ASN A 133 -4.89 26.05 -14.92
CA ASN A 133 -5.65 26.64 -13.81
C ASN A 133 -6.10 25.60 -12.79
N ALA A 134 -6.52 24.42 -13.23
CA ALA A 134 -6.88 23.32 -12.32
C ALA A 134 -5.68 22.82 -11.51
N GLN A 135 -4.50 22.74 -12.11
CA GLN A 135 -3.25 22.40 -11.40
C GLN A 135 -2.86 23.52 -10.44
N GLN A 136 -2.96 24.79 -10.87
CA GLN A 136 -2.72 25.97 -10.01
C GLN A 136 -3.64 25.95 -8.79
N ALA A 137 -4.93 25.77 -8.99
CA ALA A 137 -5.92 25.68 -7.91
C ALA A 137 -5.54 24.61 -6.89
N ARG A 138 -5.19 23.41 -7.35
CA ARG A 138 -4.72 22.33 -6.48
C ARG A 138 -3.45 22.75 -5.73
N ARG A 139 -2.47 23.30 -6.42
CA ARG A 139 -1.18 23.70 -5.84
C ARG A 139 -1.35 24.76 -4.75
N VAL A 140 -2.20 25.76 -5.01
CA VAL A 140 -2.52 26.84 -4.07
C VAL A 140 -3.28 26.29 -2.86
N LEU A 141 -4.34 25.52 -3.07
CA LEU A 141 -5.13 24.96 -1.98
C LEU A 141 -4.29 24.08 -1.05
N ASP A 142 -3.55 23.13 -1.62
CA ASP A 142 -2.72 22.22 -0.84
C ASP A 142 -1.60 22.98 -0.08
N ARG A 143 -1.15 24.11 -0.63
CA ARG A 143 -0.21 25.03 0.03
C ARG A 143 -0.86 25.75 1.20
N LEU A 144 -2.05 26.34 1.01
CA LEU A 144 -2.80 27.02 2.06
C LEU A 144 -3.10 26.08 3.23
N VAL A 145 -3.61 24.90 2.95
CA VAL A 145 -3.87 23.88 3.99
C VAL A 145 -2.58 23.46 4.70
N GLY A 146 -1.53 23.14 3.95
CA GLY A 146 -0.27 22.65 4.51
C GLY A 146 0.43 23.69 5.39
N PHE A 147 0.49 24.94 4.94
CA PHE A 147 1.12 26.04 5.68
C PHE A 147 0.24 26.58 6.81
N GLY A 148 -1.07 26.46 6.71
CA GLY A 148 -1.99 26.81 7.78
C GLY A 148 -1.98 25.80 8.91
N LEU A 149 -2.18 24.53 8.62
CA LEU A 149 -2.36 23.49 9.65
C LEU A 149 -1.06 22.95 10.25
N SER A 150 0.04 22.89 9.49
CA SER A 150 1.29 22.33 10.01
C SER A 150 1.87 23.12 11.19
N PRO A 151 1.92 24.49 11.18
CA PRO A 151 2.34 25.27 12.33
C PRO A 151 1.44 25.08 13.56
N VAL A 152 0.12 24.87 13.36
CA VAL A 152 -0.80 24.54 14.45
C VAL A 152 -0.40 23.23 15.11
N LEU A 153 -0.14 22.18 14.32
CA LEU A 153 0.34 20.90 14.83
C LEU A 153 1.69 21.05 15.55
N TRP A 154 2.59 21.90 15.08
CA TRP A 154 3.89 22.13 15.75
C TRP A 154 3.72 22.74 17.12
N ARG A 155 2.82 23.69 17.24
CA ARG A 155 2.56 24.39 18.50
C ARG A 155 1.77 23.55 19.50
N LYS A 156 0.73 22.84 19.01
CA LYS A 156 -0.24 22.16 19.87
C LYS A 156 0.14 20.70 20.16
N VAL A 157 0.75 19.99 19.21
CA VAL A 157 1.07 18.56 19.32
C VAL A 157 2.58 18.35 19.44
N LYS A 158 3.32 18.47 18.32
CA LYS A 158 4.76 18.22 18.27
C LYS A 158 5.39 18.89 17.06
N PRO A 159 6.62 19.46 17.17
CA PRO A 159 7.37 19.98 16.03
C PRO A 159 7.58 18.94 14.92
N SER A 160 7.67 19.40 13.68
CA SER A 160 7.91 18.59 12.47
C SER A 160 6.75 17.71 12.00
N LEU A 161 5.58 17.80 12.62
CA LEU A 161 4.36 17.21 12.08
C LEU A 161 3.85 18.02 10.88
N SER A 162 3.03 17.42 10.06
CA SER A 162 2.44 18.13 8.93
C SER A 162 1.06 17.56 8.60
N ALA A 163 0.18 18.45 8.20
CA ALA A 163 -1.14 18.13 7.67
C ALA A 163 -1.21 18.43 6.18
N GLY A 164 -2.17 17.83 5.51
CA GLY A 164 -2.52 18.10 4.14
C GLY A 164 -3.84 17.45 3.80
N ARG A 165 -4.60 18.07 2.94
CA ARG A 165 -5.99 17.74 2.63
C ARG A 165 -6.22 16.25 2.37
N VAL A 166 -5.54 15.68 1.38
CA VAL A 166 -5.73 14.26 1.01
C VAL A 166 -5.08 13.31 2.01
N GLN A 167 -3.86 13.63 2.47
CA GLN A 167 -3.10 12.74 3.35
C GLN A 167 -3.72 12.60 4.75
N SER A 168 -4.28 13.70 5.31
CA SER A 168 -4.90 13.65 6.64
C SER A 168 -6.20 12.86 6.61
N VAL A 169 -6.96 12.97 5.53
CA VAL A 169 -8.19 12.20 5.32
C VAL A 169 -7.90 10.72 5.03
N ALA A 170 -6.84 10.41 4.29
CA ALA A 170 -6.39 9.02 4.11
C ALA A 170 -5.91 8.38 5.44
N LEU A 171 -5.23 9.16 6.28
CA LEU A 171 -4.85 8.73 7.63
C LEU A 171 -6.08 8.49 8.51
N ARG A 172 -7.10 9.35 8.44
CA ARG A 172 -8.38 9.19 9.14
C ARG A 172 -9.03 7.84 8.82
N LEU A 173 -9.08 7.41 7.55
CA LEU A 173 -9.61 6.10 7.17
C LEU A 173 -8.93 4.95 7.93
N ILE A 174 -7.60 5.02 8.07
CA ILE A 174 -6.82 3.99 8.76
C ILE A 174 -7.10 4.03 10.28
N VAL A 175 -7.17 5.23 10.87
CA VAL A 175 -7.44 5.41 12.31
C VAL A 175 -8.85 4.93 12.67
N GLU A 176 -9.87 5.29 11.87
CA GLU A 176 -11.23 4.83 12.10
C GLU A 176 -11.34 3.30 11.97
N ARG A 177 -10.70 2.70 10.97
CA ARG A 177 -10.64 1.25 10.82
C ARG A 177 -9.97 0.57 12.03
N GLU A 178 -8.90 1.14 12.55
CA GLU A 178 -8.25 0.59 13.75
C GLU A 178 -9.15 0.68 14.99
N ARG A 179 -9.96 1.75 15.12
CA ARG A 179 -10.99 1.86 16.17
C ARG A 179 -12.05 0.78 16.03
N GLU A 180 -12.55 0.55 14.82
CA GLU A 180 -13.51 -0.52 14.53
C GLU A 180 -12.93 -1.88 14.93
N VAL A 181 -11.67 -2.16 14.57
CA VAL A 181 -10.98 -3.43 14.89
C VAL A 181 -10.81 -3.60 16.40
N LYS A 182 -10.41 -2.54 17.12
CA LYS A 182 -10.23 -2.58 18.59
C LYS A 182 -11.54 -2.68 19.36
N ALA A 183 -12.62 -2.09 18.85
CA ALA A 183 -13.93 -2.15 19.46
C ALA A 183 -14.66 -3.47 19.19
N PHE A 184 -14.22 -4.22 18.18
CA PHE A 184 -14.86 -5.45 17.76
C PHE A 184 -14.69 -6.56 18.81
N LYS A 185 -15.81 -7.17 19.20
CA LYS A 185 -15.85 -8.34 20.06
C LYS A 185 -16.09 -9.57 19.21
N SER A 186 -15.11 -10.45 19.20
CA SER A 186 -15.23 -11.72 18.47
C SER A 186 -16.18 -12.66 19.22
N GLU A 187 -17.20 -13.17 18.55
CA GLU A 187 -18.18 -14.11 19.10
C GLU A 187 -17.99 -15.47 18.45
N PRO A 188 -18.02 -16.56 19.23
CA PRO A 188 -17.96 -17.91 18.70
C PRO A 188 -19.28 -18.28 18.01
N PHE A 189 -19.20 -19.13 17.01
CA PHE A 189 -20.32 -19.81 16.38
C PHE A 189 -19.85 -21.19 15.88
N TYR A 190 -20.79 -22.09 15.66
CA TYR A 190 -20.47 -23.44 15.27
C TYR A 190 -20.98 -23.73 13.86
N ARG A 191 -20.05 -24.12 12.99
CA ARG A 191 -20.30 -24.48 11.60
C ARG A 191 -20.28 -25.99 11.46
N ILE A 192 -21.35 -26.54 10.90
CA ILE A 192 -21.49 -27.99 10.72
C ILE A 192 -21.17 -28.36 9.29
N ASN A 193 -20.22 -29.25 9.10
CA ASN A 193 -19.85 -29.83 7.82
C ASN A 193 -20.05 -31.34 7.86
N ALA A 194 -20.46 -31.90 6.73
CA ALA A 194 -20.61 -33.33 6.57
C ALA A 194 -19.79 -33.83 5.39
N LEU A 195 -19.23 -34.99 5.55
CA LEU A 195 -18.62 -35.79 4.50
C LEU A 195 -19.48 -37.03 4.27
N PHE A 196 -20.08 -37.08 3.12
CA PHE A 196 -20.86 -38.21 2.66
C PHE A 196 -20.12 -39.01 1.59
N THR A 197 -20.51 -40.26 1.39
CA THR A 197 -20.10 -41.08 0.26
C THR A 197 -21.30 -41.53 -0.52
N LEU A 198 -21.18 -41.54 -1.84
CA LEU A 198 -22.09 -42.09 -2.80
C LEU A 198 -21.34 -43.17 -3.60
N THR A 199 -21.96 -44.29 -3.88
CA THR A 199 -21.39 -45.28 -4.79
C THR A 199 -21.78 -44.92 -6.21
N ASP A 200 -20.78 -44.60 -7.07
CA ASP A 200 -21.04 -44.29 -8.46
C ASP A 200 -21.48 -45.53 -9.29
N ALA A 201 -21.76 -45.28 -10.57
CA ALA A 201 -22.17 -46.33 -11.50
C ALA A 201 -21.12 -47.45 -11.68
N ASP A 202 -19.83 -47.12 -11.41
CA ASP A 202 -18.69 -48.05 -11.48
C ASP A 202 -18.40 -48.74 -10.13
N SER A 203 -19.29 -48.59 -9.14
CA SER A 203 -19.17 -49.12 -7.77
C SER A 203 -17.98 -48.55 -6.98
N LYS A 204 -17.52 -47.32 -7.34
CA LYS A 204 -16.49 -46.60 -6.59
C LYS A 204 -17.13 -45.64 -5.61
N PRO A 205 -16.63 -45.56 -4.36
CA PRO A 205 -17.07 -44.55 -3.42
C PRO A 205 -16.57 -43.17 -3.83
N VAL A 206 -17.49 -42.21 -3.99
CA VAL A 206 -17.17 -40.80 -4.29
C VAL A 206 -17.61 -39.93 -3.13
N GLU A 207 -16.78 -38.97 -2.75
CA GLU A 207 -17.02 -38.09 -1.61
C GLU A 207 -17.88 -36.88 -1.99
N VAL A 208 -18.86 -36.57 -1.15
CA VAL A 208 -19.70 -35.36 -1.23
C VAL A 208 -19.53 -34.59 0.05
N LYS A 209 -18.93 -33.39 -0.06
CA LYS A 209 -18.79 -32.46 1.06
C LYS A 209 -19.97 -31.49 1.07
N ALA A 210 -20.61 -31.36 2.23
CA ALA A 210 -21.77 -30.51 2.41
C ALA A 210 -21.67 -29.70 3.71
N GLU A 211 -22.26 -28.52 3.73
CA GLU A 211 -22.39 -27.65 4.90
C GLU A 211 -23.86 -27.57 5.31
N LEU A 212 -24.13 -27.53 6.61
CA LEU A 212 -25.50 -27.33 7.11
C LEU A 212 -25.96 -25.90 6.73
N ASN A 213 -27.23 -25.76 6.37
CA ASN A 213 -27.88 -24.50 6.07
C ASN A 213 -28.01 -23.56 7.28
N HIS A 214 -27.55 -23.98 8.46
CA HIS A 214 -27.63 -23.26 9.72
C HIS A 214 -26.29 -23.23 10.47
N ARG A 215 -26.07 -22.18 11.25
CA ARG A 215 -24.93 -22.06 12.18
C ARG A 215 -25.46 -21.91 13.58
N PHE A 216 -24.94 -22.71 14.50
CA PHE A 216 -25.37 -22.66 15.90
C PHE A 216 -24.57 -21.61 16.67
N ALA A 217 -25.24 -20.93 17.62
CA ALA A 217 -24.61 -19.91 18.45
C ALA A 217 -23.85 -20.54 19.64
N THR A 218 -24.28 -21.69 20.14
CA THR A 218 -23.70 -22.34 21.31
C THR A 218 -23.16 -23.72 20.98
N HIS A 219 -22.21 -24.19 21.79
CA HIS A 219 -21.67 -25.54 21.68
C HIS A 219 -22.73 -26.62 21.99
N GLU A 220 -23.58 -26.35 22.97
CA GLU A 220 -24.64 -27.26 23.40
C GLU A 220 -25.64 -27.52 22.28
N GLU A 221 -26.04 -26.50 21.55
CA GLU A 221 -26.93 -26.64 20.38
C GLU A 221 -26.28 -27.44 19.26
N ALA A 222 -25.02 -27.13 18.94
CA ALA A 222 -24.27 -27.85 17.91
C ALA A 222 -24.05 -29.35 18.27
N LEU A 223 -23.72 -29.62 19.53
CA LEU A 223 -23.55 -30.99 20.04
C LEU A 223 -24.86 -31.75 20.00
N ALA A 224 -25.96 -31.13 20.44
CA ALA A 224 -27.31 -31.75 20.42
C ALA A 224 -27.76 -32.08 18.99
N PHE A 225 -27.37 -31.25 18.01
CA PHE A 225 -27.60 -31.51 16.60
C PHE A 225 -26.77 -32.71 16.10
N LEU A 226 -25.50 -32.82 16.45
CA LEU A 226 -24.66 -33.97 16.10
C LEU A 226 -25.24 -35.28 16.68
N GLU A 227 -25.66 -35.24 17.94
CA GLU A 227 -26.31 -36.40 18.59
C GLU A 227 -27.63 -36.78 17.89
N ALA A 228 -28.42 -35.81 17.42
CA ALA A 228 -29.65 -36.09 16.68
C ALA A 228 -29.36 -36.69 15.27
N CYS A 229 -28.17 -36.49 14.72
CA CYS A 229 -27.74 -37.13 13.48
C CYS A 229 -27.22 -38.58 13.67
N ARG A 230 -27.15 -39.07 14.90
CA ARG A 230 -26.76 -40.45 15.20
C ARG A 230 -27.79 -41.45 14.64
N GLY A 231 -27.33 -42.41 13.86
CA GLY A 231 -28.22 -43.35 13.18
C GLY A 231 -29.14 -42.77 12.11
N ALA A 232 -29.05 -41.49 11.81
CA ALA A 232 -29.85 -40.85 10.77
C ALA A 232 -29.43 -41.33 9.36
N ARG A 233 -30.40 -41.36 8.45
CA ARG A 233 -30.19 -41.57 7.01
C ARG A 233 -30.17 -40.22 6.32
N PHE A 234 -29.47 -40.11 5.20
CA PHE A 234 -29.32 -38.91 4.44
C PHE A 234 -29.75 -39.16 3.00
N ARG A 235 -30.61 -38.29 2.49
CA ARG A 235 -31.17 -38.46 1.15
C ARG A 235 -31.13 -37.12 0.41
N VAL A 236 -30.72 -37.15 -0.84
CA VAL A 236 -30.81 -35.99 -1.74
C VAL A 236 -32.27 -35.66 -1.98
N SER A 237 -32.67 -34.45 -1.57
CA SER A 237 -34.04 -33.97 -1.76
C SER A 237 -34.19 -33.09 -3.01
N ALA A 238 -33.13 -32.45 -3.44
CA ALA A 238 -33.15 -31.64 -4.66
C ALA A 238 -31.75 -31.43 -5.24
N VAL A 239 -31.64 -31.50 -6.55
CA VAL A 239 -30.45 -31.13 -7.32
C VAL A 239 -30.81 -30.02 -8.25
N ALA A 240 -30.28 -28.83 -7.99
CA ALA A 240 -30.50 -27.62 -8.83
C ALA A 240 -29.21 -27.26 -9.59
N LYS A 241 -29.31 -27.18 -10.90
CA LYS A 241 -28.23 -26.78 -11.78
C LYS A 241 -28.54 -25.39 -12.36
N HIS A 242 -27.61 -24.48 -12.20
CA HIS A 242 -27.76 -23.12 -12.70
C HIS A 242 -26.56 -22.73 -13.55
N PRO A 243 -26.79 -22.29 -14.83
CA PRO A 243 -25.72 -21.73 -15.61
C PRO A 243 -25.30 -20.37 -15.01
N VAL A 244 -24.01 -20.17 -14.87
CA VAL A 244 -23.40 -18.94 -14.37
C VAL A 244 -22.45 -18.42 -15.44
N LYS A 245 -22.61 -17.15 -15.82
CA LYS A 245 -21.67 -16.46 -16.70
C LYS A 245 -20.82 -15.50 -15.86
N ARG A 246 -19.53 -15.56 -16.08
CA ARG A 246 -18.57 -14.59 -15.51
C ARG A 246 -17.98 -13.77 -16.65
N SER A 247 -18.15 -12.47 -16.59
CA SER A 247 -17.56 -11.55 -17.56
C SER A 247 -16.19 -11.07 -17.11
N PRO A 248 -15.27 -10.79 -18.04
CA PRO A 248 -13.96 -10.24 -17.68
C PRO A 248 -14.11 -8.82 -17.16
N ALA A 249 -13.20 -8.46 -16.29
CA ALA A 249 -13.10 -7.10 -15.81
C ALA A 249 -12.52 -6.16 -16.88
N PRO A 250 -12.80 -4.83 -16.79
CA PRO A 250 -12.26 -3.83 -17.71
C PRO A 250 -10.73 -3.81 -17.73
N PRO A 251 -10.13 -3.19 -18.75
CA PRO A 251 -8.69 -2.86 -18.75
C PRO A 251 -8.31 -2.04 -17.51
N PHE A 252 -7.03 -1.98 -17.21
CA PHE A 252 -6.56 -1.29 -16.00
C PHE A 252 -6.73 0.22 -16.03
N THR A 253 -7.24 0.76 -14.94
CA THR A 253 -6.99 2.12 -14.48
C THR A 253 -5.75 2.14 -13.57
N THR A 254 -5.29 3.34 -13.19
CA THR A 254 -4.20 3.49 -12.19
C THR A 254 -4.52 2.74 -10.89
N SER A 255 -5.73 2.91 -10.38
CA SER A 255 -6.19 2.29 -9.13
C SER A 255 -6.21 0.77 -9.23
N THR A 256 -6.84 0.21 -10.26
CA THR A 256 -6.96 -1.23 -10.41
C THR A 256 -5.61 -1.90 -10.72
N LEU A 257 -4.70 -1.22 -11.43
CA LEU A 257 -3.33 -1.68 -11.63
C LEU A 257 -2.56 -1.74 -10.32
N GLN A 258 -2.66 -0.72 -9.49
CA GLN A 258 -2.01 -0.69 -8.15
C GLN A 258 -2.52 -1.83 -7.27
N GLN A 259 -3.83 -2.08 -7.27
CA GLN A 259 -4.44 -3.15 -6.50
C GLN A 259 -3.97 -4.54 -6.95
N GLU A 260 -4.05 -4.83 -8.24
CA GLU A 260 -3.66 -6.14 -8.76
C GLU A 260 -2.15 -6.39 -8.71
N ALA A 261 -1.33 -5.36 -8.94
CA ALA A 261 0.12 -5.48 -8.77
C ALA A 261 0.52 -5.75 -7.31
N ALA A 262 -0.19 -5.16 -6.35
CA ALA A 262 0.04 -5.45 -4.94
C ALA A 262 -0.32 -6.90 -4.60
N ARG A 263 -1.47 -7.40 -5.07
CA ARG A 263 -1.94 -8.75 -4.79
C ARG A 263 -1.13 -9.84 -5.50
N LYS A 264 -0.91 -9.69 -6.82
CA LYS A 264 -0.27 -10.72 -7.67
C LYS A 264 1.25 -10.65 -7.69
N LEU A 265 1.82 -9.46 -7.60
CA LEU A 265 3.25 -9.24 -7.73
C LEU A 265 3.95 -8.92 -6.41
N GLY A 266 3.17 -8.56 -5.37
CA GLY A 266 3.70 -8.10 -4.08
C GLY A 266 4.35 -6.71 -4.16
N PHE A 267 3.99 -5.90 -5.16
CA PHE A 267 4.53 -4.55 -5.32
C PHE A 267 3.82 -3.57 -4.38
N SER A 268 4.57 -2.63 -3.81
CA SER A 268 3.93 -1.46 -3.19
C SER A 268 3.30 -0.57 -4.26
N VAL A 269 2.35 0.26 -3.85
CA VAL A 269 1.69 1.23 -4.75
C VAL A 269 2.72 2.14 -5.43
N SER A 270 3.70 2.64 -4.67
CA SER A 270 4.79 3.46 -5.22
C SER A 270 5.71 2.70 -6.17
N GLN A 271 6.02 1.44 -5.87
CA GLN A 271 6.81 0.59 -6.75
C GLN A 271 6.08 0.33 -8.06
N THR A 272 4.77 0.07 -8.01
CA THR A 272 3.93 -0.13 -9.19
C THR A 272 4.00 1.09 -10.11
N MET A 273 3.81 2.30 -9.55
CA MET A 273 3.86 3.52 -10.35
C MET A 273 5.25 3.82 -10.92
N MET A 274 6.31 3.55 -10.17
CA MET A 274 7.68 3.71 -10.66
C MET A 274 7.98 2.78 -11.83
N VAL A 275 7.54 1.53 -11.77
CA VAL A 275 7.73 0.55 -12.85
C VAL A 275 6.86 0.88 -14.04
N ALA A 276 5.58 1.25 -13.82
CA ALA A 276 4.66 1.68 -14.88
C ALA A 276 5.18 2.91 -15.63
N GLN A 277 5.75 3.89 -14.91
CA GLN A 277 6.39 5.06 -15.53
C GLN A 277 7.51 4.65 -16.50
N ARG A 278 8.37 3.71 -16.09
CA ARG A 278 9.45 3.20 -16.96
C ARG A 278 8.91 2.48 -18.19
N LEU A 279 7.86 1.69 -18.04
CA LEU A 279 7.21 1.00 -19.15
C LEU A 279 6.60 1.99 -20.15
N TYR A 280 5.95 3.04 -19.67
CA TYR A 280 5.41 4.11 -20.50
C TYR A 280 6.54 4.86 -21.22
N GLU A 281 7.56 5.34 -20.52
CA GLU A 281 8.68 6.07 -21.10
C GLU A 281 9.48 5.25 -22.13
N ALA A 282 9.50 3.93 -21.96
CA ALA A 282 10.07 2.99 -22.94
C ALA A 282 9.14 2.72 -24.15
N GLY A 283 7.89 3.20 -24.13
CA GLY A 283 6.91 3.00 -25.18
C GLY A 283 6.24 1.63 -25.16
N ASN A 284 6.24 0.92 -24.01
CA ASN A 284 5.67 -0.42 -23.90
C ASN A 284 4.19 -0.43 -23.51
N ILE A 285 3.75 0.57 -22.74
CA ILE A 285 2.34 0.72 -22.33
C ILE A 285 1.86 2.14 -22.58
N THR A 286 0.54 2.33 -22.60
CA THR A 286 -0.10 3.64 -22.60
C THR A 286 0.14 4.39 -21.30
N TYR A 287 -0.26 5.66 -21.23
CA TYR A 287 -0.07 6.51 -20.06
C TYR A 287 -0.70 5.90 -18.81
N MET A 288 0.09 5.80 -17.74
CA MET A 288 -0.25 5.02 -16.54
C MET A 288 -1.07 5.80 -15.52
N ARG A 289 -1.27 7.11 -15.66
CA ARG A 289 -2.10 7.91 -14.76
C ARG A 289 -3.45 8.19 -15.43
N THR A 290 -4.34 7.22 -15.35
CA THR A 290 -5.68 7.31 -15.96
C THR A 290 -6.71 6.64 -15.03
N ASP A 291 -7.91 7.19 -15.03
CA ASP A 291 -9.10 6.58 -14.45
C ASP A 291 -10.05 6.05 -15.56
N SER A 292 -9.62 6.13 -16.80
CA SER A 292 -10.36 5.63 -17.97
C SER A 292 -10.19 4.12 -18.14
N VAL A 293 -11.28 3.46 -18.53
CA VAL A 293 -11.31 2.06 -18.97
C VAL A 293 -11.53 1.94 -20.48
N ASN A 294 -11.55 3.06 -21.23
CA ASN A 294 -11.78 3.09 -22.66
C ASN A 294 -10.60 2.50 -23.43
N LEU A 295 -10.88 1.83 -24.53
CA LEU A 295 -9.87 1.36 -25.48
C LEU A 295 -10.15 1.98 -26.86
N SER A 296 -9.09 2.35 -27.57
CA SER A 296 -9.22 2.77 -28.98
C SER A 296 -9.66 1.60 -29.86
N SER A 297 -10.27 1.92 -30.99
CA SER A 297 -10.67 0.90 -31.97
C SER A 297 -9.48 0.07 -32.48
N LEU A 298 -8.30 0.68 -32.59
CA LEU A 298 -7.05 -0.02 -32.90
C LEU A 298 -6.70 -1.06 -31.83
N ALA A 299 -6.75 -0.69 -30.56
CA ALA A 299 -6.45 -1.59 -29.46
C ALA A 299 -7.43 -2.77 -29.38
N ILE A 300 -8.73 -2.52 -29.62
CA ILE A 300 -9.75 -3.56 -29.65
C ILE A 300 -9.49 -4.53 -30.80
N ASN A 301 -9.22 -4.01 -32.02
CA ASN A 301 -9.01 -4.84 -33.21
C ASN A 301 -7.74 -5.68 -33.11
N THR A 302 -6.62 -5.09 -32.67
CA THR A 302 -5.36 -5.83 -32.46
C THR A 302 -5.46 -6.85 -31.34
N SER A 303 -6.23 -6.56 -30.28
CA SER A 303 -6.52 -7.56 -29.24
C SER A 303 -7.35 -8.72 -29.78
N LYS A 304 -8.35 -8.44 -30.65
CA LYS A 304 -9.14 -9.47 -31.31
C LYS A 304 -8.24 -10.38 -32.17
N GLU A 305 -7.40 -9.79 -33.01
CA GLU A 305 -6.46 -10.52 -33.86
C GLU A 305 -5.58 -11.46 -33.04
N GLU A 306 -4.99 -10.96 -31.95
CA GLU A 306 -4.13 -11.75 -31.04
C GLU A 306 -4.90 -12.88 -30.34
N ILE A 307 -6.16 -12.62 -29.90
CA ILE A 307 -7.00 -13.66 -29.28
C ILE A 307 -7.32 -14.76 -30.27
N VAL A 308 -7.71 -14.41 -31.48
CA VAL A 308 -8.08 -15.38 -32.53
C VAL A 308 -6.87 -16.23 -32.91
N GLU A 309 -5.69 -15.62 -33.05
CA GLU A 309 -4.45 -16.32 -33.37
C GLU A 309 -4.03 -17.33 -32.28
N ILE A 310 -4.14 -16.95 -30.99
CA ILE A 310 -3.64 -17.79 -29.91
C ILE A 310 -4.67 -18.83 -29.44
N TYR A 311 -5.94 -18.44 -29.34
CA TYR A 311 -6.99 -19.21 -28.66
C TYR A 311 -8.14 -19.64 -29.58
N GLY A 312 -8.28 -19.02 -30.74
CA GLY A 312 -9.41 -19.28 -31.68
C GLY A 312 -10.54 -18.28 -31.53
N GLU A 313 -11.46 -18.31 -32.50
CA GLU A 313 -12.55 -17.33 -32.67
C GLU A 313 -13.56 -17.39 -31.49
N ASP A 314 -13.83 -18.56 -30.94
CA ASP A 314 -14.77 -18.76 -29.83
C ASP A 314 -14.35 -17.99 -28.55
N TYR A 315 -13.07 -17.72 -28.39
CA TYR A 315 -12.54 -16.94 -27.28
C TYR A 315 -12.62 -15.44 -27.46
N SER A 316 -12.95 -14.95 -28.65
CA SER A 316 -12.99 -13.53 -28.99
C SER A 316 -14.37 -12.93 -28.76
N LYS A 317 -14.44 -11.89 -27.91
CA LYS A 317 -15.67 -11.09 -27.73
C LYS A 317 -15.27 -9.64 -27.47
N PRO A 318 -14.98 -8.86 -28.53
CA PRO A 318 -14.61 -7.46 -28.40
C PRO A 318 -15.66 -6.65 -27.63
N ARG A 319 -15.21 -5.81 -26.70
CA ARG A 319 -16.06 -4.95 -25.86
C ARG A 319 -15.51 -3.54 -25.82
N GLN A 320 -16.41 -2.57 -25.89
CA GLN A 320 -16.13 -1.21 -25.53
C GLN A 320 -16.57 -0.99 -24.07
N PHE A 321 -15.62 -0.66 -23.21
CA PHE A 321 -15.91 -0.25 -21.85
C PHE A 321 -16.07 1.27 -21.81
N HIS A 322 -16.94 1.74 -20.93
CA HIS A 322 -17.17 3.17 -20.71
C HIS A 322 -16.89 3.52 -19.27
N THR A 323 -16.22 4.63 -19.08
CA THR A 323 -15.91 5.15 -17.76
C THR A 323 -17.14 5.79 -17.14
N HIS A 324 -17.53 5.35 -15.93
CA HIS A 324 -18.70 5.86 -15.23
C HIS A 324 -18.37 6.99 -14.24
N SER A 325 -17.08 7.31 -14.01
CA SER A 325 -16.69 8.35 -13.09
C SER A 325 -17.03 9.73 -13.65
N LYS A 326 -17.85 10.50 -12.93
CA LYS A 326 -18.09 11.90 -13.24
C LYS A 326 -16.77 12.66 -13.05
N GLY A 327 -16.23 13.25 -14.13
CA GLY A 327 -14.94 13.96 -14.10
C GLY A 327 -13.75 13.15 -14.62
N ALA A 328 -13.97 11.93 -15.13
CA ALA A 328 -12.94 11.24 -15.91
C ALA A 328 -12.62 12.07 -17.15
N GLN A 329 -11.34 12.23 -17.46
CA GLN A 329 -10.92 12.80 -18.73
C GLN A 329 -11.23 11.75 -19.82
N GLU A 330 -12.37 11.88 -20.49
CA GLU A 330 -12.85 10.93 -21.52
C GLU A 330 -11.87 10.71 -22.67
N ALA A 331 -10.92 11.63 -22.85
CA ALA A 331 -9.88 11.55 -23.88
C ALA A 331 -8.79 10.50 -23.57
N HIS A 332 -8.66 10.03 -22.32
CA HIS A 332 -7.64 9.07 -21.96
C HIS A 332 -8.05 7.63 -22.24
N GLU A 333 -7.10 6.83 -22.71
CA GLU A 333 -7.24 5.38 -22.77
C GLU A 333 -6.93 4.72 -21.40
N ALA A 334 -7.37 3.47 -21.27
CA ALA A 334 -6.94 2.58 -20.21
C ALA A 334 -5.44 2.25 -20.32
N ILE A 335 -4.87 1.72 -19.24
CA ILE A 335 -3.49 1.22 -19.25
C ILE A 335 -3.45 -0.10 -20.01
N ARG A 336 -2.78 -0.11 -21.15
CA ARG A 336 -2.66 -1.26 -22.04
C ARG A 336 -1.27 -1.34 -22.70
N PRO A 337 -0.87 -2.49 -23.25
CA PRO A 337 0.29 -2.55 -24.13
C PRO A 337 0.11 -1.63 -25.36
N THR A 338 1.18 -1.01 -25.80
CA THR A 338 1.16 -0.23 -27.06
C THR A 338 0.98 -1.13 -28.28
N TYR A 339 1.58 -2.32 -28.23
CA TYR A 339 1.46 -3.35 -29.27
C TYR A 339 1.03 -4.68 -28.64
N MET A 340 -0.17 -5.15 -28.93
CA MET A 340 -0.71 -6.40 -28.40
C MET A 340 0.06 -7.64 -28.86
N SER A 341 0.72 -7.60 -30.00
CA SER A 341 1.60 -8.65 -30.52
C SER A 341 2.85 -8.88 -29.66
N ASN A 342 3.25 -7.93 -28.83
CA ASN A 342 4.38 -8.06 -27.92
C ASN A 342 3.93 -8.75 -26.63
N LYS A 343 3.99 -10.10 -26.58
CA LYS A 343 3.63 -10.90 -25.39
C LYS A 343 4.57 -10.68 -24.22
N THR A 344 5.81 -10.25 -24.47
CA THR A 344 6.84 -9.96 -23.49
C THR A 344 7.72 -8.82 -23.98
N ILE A 345 8.48 -8.23 -23.06
CA ILE A 345 9.37 -7.11 -23.34
C ILE A 345 10.79 -7.39 -22.82
N GLU A 346 11.78 -6.70 -23.34
CA GLU A 346 13.09 -6.58 -22.73
C GLU A 346 13.04 -5.64 -21.55
N GLY A 347 13.77 -5.95 -20.47
CA GLY A 347 13.82 -5.12 -19.29
C GLY A 347 14.12 -5.91 -18.02
N THR A 348 14.00 -5.26 -16.88
CA THR A 348 14.16 -5.86 -15.56
C THR A 348 13.04 -6.88 -15.29
N GLN A 349 13.25 -7.78 -14.33
CA GLN A 349 12.22 -8.74 -13.93
C GLN A 349 10.94 -8.03 -13.46
N GLN A 350 11.05 -6.88 -12.80
CA GLN A 350 9.89 -6.12 -12.33
C GLN A 350 9.10 -5.53 -13.50
N GLU A 351 9.78 -4.98 -14.50
CA GLU A 351 9.18 -4.43 -15.71
C GLU A 351 8.45 -5.53 -16.50
N ARG A 352 9.08 -6.68 -16.72
CA ARG A 352 8.46 -7.82 -17.40
C ARG A 352 7.22 -8.33 -16.69
N ARG A 353 7.27 -8.48 -15.35
CA ARG A 353 6.12 -8.96 -14.56
C ARG A 353 4.95 -7.99 -14.58
N LEU A 354 5.21 -6.68 -14.49
CA LEU A 354 4.14 -5.68 -14.56
C LEU A 354 3.56 -5.59 -15.97
N TYR A 355 4.40 -5.63 -17.00
CA TYR A 355 3.95 -5.65 -18.39
C TYR A 355 3.07 -6.87 -18.69
N GLU A 356 3.49 -8.06 -18.27
CA GLU A 356 2.71 -9.30 -18.43
C GLU A 356 1.34 -9.18 -17.75
N LEU A 357 1.27 -8.58 -16.56
CA LEU A 357 0.02 -8.33 -15.87
C LEU A 357 -0.91 -7.42 -16.68
N VAL A 358 -0.38 -6.32 -17.24
CA VAL A 358 -1.11 -5.38 -18.09
C VAL A 358 -1.57 -6.07 -19.37
N TRP A 359 -0.70 -6.83 -20.04
CA TRP A 359 -1.00 -7.54 -21.26
C TRP A 359 -2.14 -8.56 -21.06
N LYS A 360 -2.01 -9.40 -20.03
CA LYS A 360 -3.04 -10.41 -19.71
C LYS A 360 -4.38 -9.80 -19.39
N ARG A 361 -4.42 -8.70 -18.63
CA ARG A 361 -5.67 -8.01 -18.28
C ARG A 361 -6.33 -7.40 -19.51
N THR A 362 -5.56 -6.74 -20.36
CA THR A 362 -6.07 -6.14 -21.60
C THR A 362 -6.64 -7.21 -22.52
N LEU A 363 -5.88 -8.29 -22.76
CA LEU A 363 -6.33 -9.39 -23.60
C LEU A 363 -7.61 -10.02 -23.05
N ALA A 364 -7.63 -10.37 -21.75
CA ALA A 364 -8.77 -10.97 -21.07
C ALA A 364 -10.03 -10.10 -21.17
N SER A 365 -9.89 -8.77 -21.11
CA SER A 365 -11.02 -7.84 -21.23
C SER A 365 -11.75 -7.95 -22.57
N GLN A 366 -11.08 -8.42 -23.62
CA GLN A 366 -11.61 -8.58 -24.98
C GLN A 366 -11.96 -10.04 -25.31
N MET A 367 -11.83 -10.95 -24.31
CA MET A 367 -12.19 -12.38 -24.49
C MET A 367 -13.64 -12.67 -24.11
N ALA A 368 -14.12 -13.81 -24.55
CA ALA A 368 -15.46 -14.33 -24.24
C ALA A 368 -15.65 -14.54 -22.74
N ASP A 369 -16.91 -14.46 -22.29
CA ASP A 369 -17.28 -14.78 -20.92
C ASP A 369 -16.94 -16.23 -20.60
N ALA A 370 -16.61 -16.50 -19.34
CA ALA A 370 -16.54 -17.86 -18.85
C ALA A 370 -17.94 -18.36 -18.53
N GLU A 371 -18.24 -19.60 -18.95
CA GLU A 371 -19.51 -20.26 -18.71
C GLU A 371 -19.28 -21.41 -17.73
N LEU A 372 -20.00 -21.38 -16.62
CA LEU A 372 -19.89 -22.34 -15.53
C LEU A 372 -21.28 -22.91 -15.24
N GLU A 373 -21.32 -24.13 -14.77
CA GLU A 373 -22.52 -24.74 -14.20
C GLU A 373 -22.33 -24.86 -12.68
N LYS A 374 -23.14 -24.14 -11.93
CA LYS A 374 -23.20 -24.26 -10.48
C LYS A 374 -24.25 -25.29 -10.13
N THR A 375 -23.84 -26.37 -9.46
CA THR A 375 -24.74 -27.42 -8.94
C THR A 375 -24.91 -27.19 -7.45
N THR A 376 -26.15 -27.13 -6.98
CA THR A 376 -26.51 -27.09 -5.56
C THR A 376 -27.31 -28.34 -5.27
N VAL A 377 -26.89 -29.12 -4.27
CA VAL A 377 -27.52 -30.36 -3.83
C VAL A 377 -28.01 -30.15 -2.41
N ASN A 378 -29.30 -30.29 -2.19
CA ASN A 378 -29.91 -30.33 -0.86
C ASN A 378 -30.00 -31.75 -0.38
N ILE A 379 -29.60 -32.01 0.86
CA ILE A 379 -29.54 -33.32 1.46
C ILE A 379 -30.34 -33.27 2.75
N ASP A 380 -31.48 -33.98 2.76
CA ASP A 380 -32.36 -34.08 3.91
C ASP A 380 -31.80 -35.06 4.94
N ILE A 381 -32.05 -34.76 6.20
CA ILE A 381 -31.70 -35.54 7.36
C ILE A 381 -32.95 -36.35 7.76
N LEU A 382 -32.86 -37.65 7.77
CA LEU A 382 -33.91 -38.58 8.16
C LEU A 382 -33.50 -39.23 9.48
N PRO A 383 -33.84 -38.65 10.64
CA PRO A 383 -33.38 -39.12 11.93
C PRO A 383 -34.01 -40.44 12.31
N ALA A 384 -33.40 -41.14 13.26
CA ALA A 384 -33.82 -42.48 13.68
C ALA A 384 -34.98 -42.44 14.70
N THR A 385 -35.23 -41.29 15.37
CA THR A 385 -36.23 -41.14 16.42
C THR A 385 -37.02 -39.85 16.29
N ASP A 386 -38.27 -39.82 16.81
CA ASP A 386 -39.10 -38.60 16.81
C ASP A 386 -38.49 -37.45 17.63
N GLU A 387 -37.74 -37.75 18.69
CA GLU A 387 -37.05 -36.75 19.49
C GLU A 387 -35.92 -36.07 18.68
N ALA A 388 -35.17 -36.82 17.90
CA ALA A 388 -34.15 -36.32 17.00
C ALA A 388 -34.78 -35.50 15.86
N GLN A 389 -36.01 -35.85 15.40
CA GLN A 389 -36.72 -35.11 14.36
C GLN A 389 -36.93 -33.64 14.75
N ALA A 390 -37.33 -33.37 15.99
CA ALA A 390 -37.57 -32.01 16.46
C ALA A 390 -36.26 -31.14 16.45
N ARG A 391 -35.08 -31.77 16.57
CA ARG A 391 -33.79 -31.10 16.60
C ARG A 391 -33.21 -30.85 15.21
N VAL A 392 -33.63 -31.59 14.19
CA VAL A 392 -33.17 -31.46 12.81
C VAL A 392 -34.21 -30.77 11.92
N GLU A 393 -35.40 -30.49 12.44
CA GLU A 393 -36.47 -29.84 11.68
C GLU A 393 -36.03 -28.50 11.08
N GLY A 394 -36.27 -28.32 9.77
CA GLY A 394 -35.86 -27.14 9.04
C GLY A 394 -34.36 -27.10 8.66
N HIS A 395 -33.60 -28.10 9.09
CA HIS A 395 -32.18 -28.20 8.74
C HIS A 395 -31.95 -29.20 7.63
N HIS A 396 -31.07 -28.84 6.70
CA HIS A 396 -30.60 -29.76 5.66
C HIS A 396 -29.14 -29.41 5.30
N PHE A 397 -28.42 -30.38 4.79
CA PHE A 397 -27.06 -30.11 4.28
C PHE A 397 -27.12 -29.62 2.84
N VAL A 398 -26.22 -28.72 2.50
CA VAL A 398 -26.09 -28.15 1.17
C VAL A 398 -24.70 -28.45 0.63
N ALA A 399 -24.61 -29.24 -0.43
CA ALA A 399 -23.38 -29.41 -1.19
C ALA A 399 -23.40 -28.52 -2.41
N GLN A 400 -22.30 -27.79 -2.65
CA GLN A 400 -22.16 -26.93 -3.79
C GLN A 400 -20.92 -27.33 -4.59
N GLY A 401 -21.09 -27.37 -5.91
CA GLY A 401 -20.02 -27.59 -6.85
C GLY A 401 -20.13 -26.65 -8.03
N GLU A 402 -19.01 -26.40 -8.69
CA GLU A 402 -18.94 -25.58 -9.88
C GLU A 402 -18.09 -26.28 -10.93
N VAL A 403 -18.64 -26.45 -12.12
CA VAL A 403 -17.94 -27.02 -13.26
C VAL A 403 -17.78 -25.94 -14.33
N THR A 404 -16.57 -25.76 -14.82
CA THR A 404 -16.30 -24.85 -15.94
C THR A 404 -16.68 -25.57 -17.22
N ILE A 405 -17.70 -25.06 -17.90
CA ILE A 405 -18.14 -25.54 -19.22
C ILE A 405 -17.27 -24.92 -20.32
N PHE A 406 -17.02 -23.62 -20.22
CA PHE A 406 -16.14 -22.89 -21.09
C PHE A 406 -15.34 -21.86 -20.28
N ASP A 407 -14.01 -21.93 -20.32
CA ASP A 407 -13.15 -21.14 -19.46
C ASP A 407 -13.05 -19.66 -19.91
N GLY A 408 -13.33 -19.35 -21.19
CA GLY A 408 -13.33 -17.99 -21.70
C GLY A 408 -12.09 -17.20 -21.30
N PHE A 409 -12.29 -15.97 -20.80
CA PHE A 409 -11.20 -15.10 -20.34
C PHE A 409 -10.41 -15.67 -19.15
N MET A 410 -11.01 -16.58 -18.36
CA MET A 410 -10.35 -17.18 -17.19
C MET A 410 -9.14 -18.05 -17.56
N LYS A 411 -9.03 -18.43 -18.84
CA LYS A 411 -7.84 -19.13 -19.37
C LYS A 411 -6.58 -18.28 -19.29
N VAL A 412 -6.72 -16.95 -19.38
CA VAL A 412 -5.61 -16.00 -19.40
C VAL A 412 -5.46 -15.28 -18.08
N TYR A 413 -6.59 -14.88 -17.46
CA TYR A 413 -6.60 -13.98 -16.32
C TYR A 413 -7.74 -14.26 -15.36
N ARG A 414 -7.40 -14.32 -14.07
CA ARG A 414 -8.37 -14.34 -12.97
C ARG A 414 -8.04 -13.19 -12.03
N GLU A 415 -9.05 -12.42 -11.63
CA GLU A 415 -8.86 -11.36 -10.62
C GLU A 415 -8.50 -11.94 -9.27
N SER A 416 -7.74 -11.17 -8.49
CA SER A 416 -7.46 -11.48 -7.09
C SER A 416 -8.49 -10.79 -6.20
N SER A 417 -8.85 -11.44 -5.08
CA SER A 417 -9.70 -10.86 -4.04
C SER A 417 -8.88 -10.53 -2.80
N ASP A 418 -9.30 -9.48 -2.06
CA ASP A 418 -8.80 -9.20 -0.70
C ASP A 418 -9.51 -10.06 0.36
N ASP A 419 -10.50 -10.85 -0.05
CA ASP A 419 -11.28 -11.67 0.86
C ASP A 419 -10.49 -12.93 1.23
N GLU A 420 -9.89 -12.91 2.42
CA GLU A 420 -9.13 -14.03 2.99
C GLU A 420 -10.06 -15.22 3.36
N SER A 421 -11.40 -15.00 3.38
CA SER A 421 -12.40 -16.01 3.72
C SER A 421 -12.95 -16.77 2.51
N ALA A 422 -12.66 -16.33 1.30
CA ALA A 422 -13.10 -16.98 0.08
C ALA A 422 -12.30 -18.26 -0.17
N ASP A 423 -12.84 -19.38 0.34
CA ASP A 423 -12.33 -20.71 0.05
C ASP A 423 -12.63 -21.04 -1.42
N HIS A 424 -11.70 -20.72 -2.32
CA HIS A 424 -11.81 -20.94 -3.77
C HIS A 424 -11.56 -22.39 -4.17
N THR A 425 -11.76 -23.36 -3.26
CA THR A 425 -11.77 -24.76 -3.65
C THR A 425 -12.99 -25.01 -4.53
N THR A 426 -12.79 -25.09 -5.83
CA THR A 426 -13.77 -25.61 -6.77
C THR A 426 -14.05 -27.06 -6.40
N ASN A 427 -15.09 -27.28 -5.58
CA ASN A 427 -15.59 -28.61 -5.32
C ASN A 427 -16.24 -29.11 -6.62
N ILE A 428 -15.66 -30.13 -7.21
CA ILE A 428 -16.32 -30.89 -8.28
C ILE A 428 -17.23 -31.89 -7.58
N LEU A 429 -18.56 -31.70 -7.72
CA LEU A 429 -19.52 -32.67 -7.22
C LEU A 429 -19.58 -33.86 -8.17
N PRO A 430 -19.66 -35.09 -7.63
CA PRO A 430 -19.98 -36.25 -8.44
C PRO A 430 -21.41 -36.12 -9.00
N PRO A 431 -21.78 -36.93 -10.03
CA PRO A 431 -23.13 -36.95 -10.54
C PRO A 431 -24.08 -37.50 -9.49
N VAL A 432 -24.85 -36.62 -8.85
CA VAL A 432 -25.85 -36.91 -7.82
C VAL A 432 -27.24 -36.67 -8.39
N LYS A 433 -28.23 -37.46 -7.99
CA LYS A 433 -29.62 -37.33 -8.47
C LYS A 433 -30.57 -37.19 -7.27
N ASP A 434 -31.75 -36.63 -7.55
CA ASP A 434 -32.82 -36.56 -6.58
C ASP A 434 -33.20 -37.99 -6.12
N GLY A 435 -33.32 -38.20 -4.81
CA GLY A 435 -33.63 -39.45 -4.19
C GLY A 435 -32.43 -40.34 -3.83
N ASP A 436 -31.22 -39.99 -4.27
CA ASP A 436 -30.03 -40.77 -3.91
C ASP A 436 -29.83 -40.82 -2.40
N GLU A 437 -29.57 -41.99 -1.87
CA GLU A 437 -29.19 -42.18 -0.46
C GLU A 437 -27.66 -42.04 -0.33
N LEU A 438 -27.25 -41.18 0.62
CA LEU A 438 -25.86 -40.91 0.92
C LEU A 438 -25.45 -41.60 2.23
N GLN A 439 -24.29 -42.24 2.22
CA GLN A 439 -23.72 -42.81 3.43
C GLN A 439 -22.93 -41.73 4.16
N ARG A 440 -23.25 -41.49 5.43
CA ARG A 440 -22.48 -40.60 6.29
C ARG A 440 -21.11 -41.22 6.58
N ARG A 441 -20.06 -40.49 6.29
CA ARG A 441 -18.72 -40.84 6.71
C ARG A 441 -18.38 -40.15 8.03
N GLU A 442 -18.63 -38.85 8.09
CA GLU A 442 -18.49 -38.04 9.29
C GLU A 442 -19.32 -36.76 9.20
N ILE A 443 -19.73 -36.23 10.35
CA ILE A 443 -20.28 -34.87 10.48
C ILE A 443 -19.47 -34.17 11.55
N SER A 444 -18.91 -32.99 11.23
CA SER A 444 -18.08 -32.23 12.13
C SER A 444 -18.69 -30.87 12.47
N SER A 445 -18.74 -30.56 13.75
CA SER A 445 -19.02 -29.24 14.27
C SER A 445 -17.70 -28.54 14.54
N THR A 446 -17.45 -27.43 13.88
CA THR A 446 -16.21 -26.65 14.05
C THR A 446 -16.54 -25.29 14.63
N GLU A 447 -15.98 -25.01 15.80
CA GLU A 447 -16.02 -23.69 16.40
C GLU A 447 -15.30 -22.69 15.50
N ARG A 448 -15.98 -21.60 15.17
CA ARG A 448 -15.46 -20.48 14.39
C ARG A 448 -15.76 -19.19 15.14
N PHE A 449 -15.10 -18.13 14.73
CA PHE A 449 -15.24 -16.84 15.40
C PHE A 449 -15.57 -15.78 14.38
N SER A 450 -16.44 -14.86 14.73
CA SER A 450 -16.67 -13.67 13.93
C SER A 450 -15.36 -12.90 13.77
N LEU A 451 -15.15 -12.35 12.57
CA LEU A 451 -13.91 -11.65 12.22
C LEU A 451 -14.12 -10.13 12.31
N ALA A 452 -13.16 -9.46 12.91
CA ALA A 452 -13.11 -7.99 12.87
C ALA A 452 -13.00 -7.51 11.40
N PRO A 453 -13.46 -6.28 11.11
CA PRO A 453 -13.21 -5.67 9.81
C PRO A 453 -11.73 -5.72 9.46
N ALA A 454 -11.40 -6.12 8.24
CA ALA A 454 -10.01 -6.23 7.83
C ALA A 454 -9.31 -4.86 7.83
N ARG A 455 -8.11 -4.77 8.41
CA ARG A 455 -7.25 -3.59 8.29
C ARG A 455 -6.89 -3.36 6.82
N TYR A 456 -6.70 -2.11 6.45
CA TYR A 456 -6.31 -1.78 5.09
C TYR A 456 -4.91 -2.29 4.75
N THR A 457 -4.76 -2.84 3.55
CA THR A 457 -3.50 -2.91 2.81
C THR A 457 -3.34 -1.64 1.99
N GLU A 458 -2.18 -1.40 1.38
CA GLU A 458 -2.05 -0.30 0.42
C GLU A 458 -3.08 -0.42 -0.72
N ALA A 459 -3.32 -1.64 -1.21
CA ALA A 459 -4.29 -1.92 -2.28
C ALA A 459 -5.73 -1.59 -1.87
N SER A 460 -6.19 -2.09 -0.73
CA SER A 460 -7.56 -1.84 -0.26
C SER A 460 -7.77 -0.39 0.19
N LEU A 461 -6.71 0.30 0.63
CA LEU A 461 -6.79 1.74 0.89
C LEU A 461 -6.95 2.55 -0.40
N VAL A 462 -6.21 2.24 -1.46
CA VAL A 462 -6.40 2.88 -2.78
C VAL A 462 -7.83 2.68 -3.27
N ARG A 463 -8.34 1.45 -3.20
CA ARG A 463 -9.73 1.15 -3.56
C ARG A 463 -10.72 2.00 -2.74
N LYS A 464 -10.51 2.10 -1.41
CA LYS A 464 -11.41 2.88 -0.55
C LYS A 464 -11.35 4.37 -0.83
N MET A 465 -10.16 4.91 -1.12
CA MET A 465 -10.00 6.30 -1.53
C MET A 465 -10.72 6.59 -2.86
N GLU A 466 -10.59 5.68 -3.84
CA GLU A 466 -11.29 5.78 -5.12
C GLU A 466 -12.82 5.76 -4.95
N GLU A 467 -13.35 4.80 -4.19
CA GLU A 467 -14.78 4.69 -3.87
C GLU A 467 -15.36 5.97 -3.25
N LEU A 468 -14.57 6.65 -2.41
CA LEU A 468 -14.96 7.89 -1.74
C LEU A 468 -14.64 9.15 -2.56
N GLY A 469 -13.99 9.03 -3.72
CA GLY A 469 -13.56 10.16 -4.54
C GLY A 469 -12.40 10.96 -3.92
N ILE A 470 -11.65 10.37 -2.99
CA ILE A 470 -10.53 10.99 -2.28
C ILE A 470 -9.24 10.80 -3.08
N GLY A 471 -8.75 11.88 -3.67
CA GLY A 471 -7.56 11.85 -4.52
C GLY A 471 -7.87 11.50 -5.99
N ARG A 472 -6.81 11.35 -6.76
CA ARG A 472 -6.82 11.06 -8.20
C ARG A 472 -5.64 10.14 -8.54
N PRO A 473 -5.55 9.59 -9.77
CA PRO A 473 -4.43 8.74 -10.21
C PRO A 473 -3.05 9.26 -9.85
N SER A 474 -2.85 10.57 -9.91
CA SER A 474 -1.57 11.21 -9.56
C SER A 474 -1.27 11.28 -8.07
N THR A 475 -2.26 11.11 -7.18
CA THR A 475 -2.11 11.36 -5.73
C THR A 475 -2.17 10.13 -4.85
N TYR A 476 -2.70 8.99 -5.29
CA TYR A 476 -2.81 7.79 -4.46
C TYR A 476 -1.44 7.33 -3.91
N ALA A 477 -0.48 7.07 -4.79
CA ALA A 477 0.84 6.61 -4.41
C ALA A 477 1.62 7.62 -3.54
N PRO A 478 1.69 8.93 -3.89
CA PRO A 478 2.32 9.94 -3.05
C PRO A 478 1.68 10.06 -1.66
N THR A 479 0.35 10.01 -1.56
CA THR A 479 -0.36 10.08 -0.27
C THR A 479 0.02 8.94 0.65
N ILE A 480 -0.07 7.70 0.16
CA ILE A 480 0.26 6.50 0.94
C ILE A 480 1.73 6.48 1.35
N SER A 481 2.63 6.90 0.46
CA SER A 481 4.05 7.03 0.79
C SER A 481 4.30 8.09 1.85
N THR A 482 3.62 9.23 1.76
CA THR A 482 3.81 10.36 2.66
C THR A 482 3.39 10.01 4.09
N ILE A 483 2.24 9.39 4.31
CA ILE A 483 1.78 9.02 5.66
C ILE A 483 2.70 7.97 6.31
N GLN A 484 3.32 7.08 5.52
CA GLN A 484 4.30 6.12 6.02
C GLN A 484 5.66 6.79 6.30
N GLN A 485 6.16 7.65 5.41
CA GLN A 485 7.43 8.39 5.60
C GLN A 485 7.40 9.34 6.79
N ARG A 486 6.21 9.85 7.14
CA ARG A 486 5.98 10.70 8.31
C ARG A 486 5.75 9.91 9.59
N GLU A 487 5.84 8.60 9.51
CA GLU A 487 5.63 7.70 10.65
C GLU A 487 4.22 7.85 11.28
N TYR A 488 3.22 8.26 10.50
CA TYR A 488 1.82 8.28 10.95
C TYR A 488 1.18 6.91 10.84
N VAL A 489 1.69 6.10 9.94
CA VAL A 489 1.25 4.73 9.65
C VAL A 489 2.48 3.85 9.48
N GLU A 490 2.41 2.66 10.03
CA GLU A 490 3.40 1.60 9.83
C GLU A 490 2.77 0.35 9.22
N LYS A 491 3.61 -0.53 8.65
CA LYS A 491 3.17 -1.85 8.19
C LYS A 491 3.29 -2.85 9.32
N GLY A 492 2.19 -3.54 9.63
CA GLY A 492 2.16 -4.63 10.58
C GLY A 492 3.12 -5.76 10.19
N ASP A 493 3.71 -6.41 11.18
CA ASP A 493 4.64 -7.53 11.02
C ASP A 493 4.27 -8.77 11.85
N ARG A 494 3.16 -8.73 12.60
CA ARG A 494 2.72 -9.82 13.48
C ARG A 494 2.15 -10.97 12.68
N LYS A 495 2.54 -12.17 13.04
CA LYS A 495 2.03 -13.42 12.43
C LYS A 495 0.67 -13.85 12.98
N GLY A 496 0.15 -13.17 13.97
CA GLY A 496 -1.03 -13.55 14.75
C GLY A 496 -0.67 -14.24 16.06
N GLN A 497 -1.70 -14.56 16.82
CA GLN A 497 -1.61 -15.29 18.07
C GLN A 497 -2.31 -16.65 17.93
N GLU A 498 -1.83 -17.65 18.63
CA GLU A 498 -2.49 -18.94 18.68
C GLU A 498 -3.84 -18.82 19.37
N ARG A 499 -4.87 -19.32 18.72
CA ARG A 499 -6.23 -19.42 19.25
C ARG A 499 -6.66 -20.87 19.20
N ILE A 500 -7.12 -21.36 20.34
CA ILE A 500 -7.70 -22.71 20.44
C ILE A 500 -9.15 -22.65 19.95
N TYR A 501 -9.56 -23.64 19.18
CA TYR A 501 -10.93 -23.86 18.77
C TYR A 501 -11.31 -25.34 18.91
N ARG A 502 -12.61 -25.62 19.10
CA ARG A 502 -13.14 -26.94 19.29
C ARG A 502 -13.64 -27.53 17.97
N VAL A 503 -13.45 -28.84 17.83
CA VAL A 503 -14.02 -29.62 16.75
C VAL A 503 -14.65 -30.87 17.36
N ASP A 504 -15.96 -31.03 17.20
CA ASP A 504 -16.68 -32.25 17.59
C ASP A 504 -17.05 -33.00 16.32
N THR A 505 -16.67 -34.26 16.24
CA THR A 505 -16.89 -35.06 15.03
C THR A 505 -17.73 -36.31 15.37
N LEU A 506 -18.87 -36.42 14.73
CA LEU A 506 -19.70 -37.64 14.74
C LEU A 506 -19.19 -38.60 13.66
N LYS A 507 -18.59 -39.71 14.09
CA LYS A 507 -18.05 -40.75 13.24
C LYS A 507 -18.34 -42.09 13.88
N ASP A 508 -18.69 -43.11 13.10
CA ASP A 508 -19.02 -44.49 13.58
C ASP A 508 -20.03 -44.49 14.76
N ASP A 509 -21.00 -43.56 14.70
CA ASP A 509 -22.02 -43.30 15.73
C ASP A 509 -21.48 -42.84 17.11
N GLU A 510 -20.25 -42.38 17.17
CA GLU A 510 -19.67 -41.76 18.36
C GLU A 510 -19.28 -40.31 18.06
N VAL A 511 -19.48 -39.45 19.05
CA VAL A 511 -19.01 -38.03 18.97
C VAL A 511 -17.68 -37.94 19.68
N VAL A 512 -16.66 -37.54 18.95
CA VAL A 512 -15.32 -37.34 19.46
C VAL A 512 -15.00 -35.83 19.45
N SER A 513 -14.57 -35.29 20.58
CA SER A 513 -14.20 -33.87 20.73
C SER A 513 -12.69 -33.70 20.70
N GLU A 514 -12.21 -32.77 19.90
CA GLU A 514 -10.80 -32.42 19.80
C GLU A 514 -10.64 -30.89 19.95
N GLN A 515 -9.50 -30.48 20.47
CA GLN A 515 -9.08 -29.08 20.43
C GLN A 515 -7.97 -28.88 19.38
N LYS A 516 -8.13 -27.90 18.53
CA LYS A 516 -7.17 -27.55 17.51
C LYS A 516 -6.73 -26.08 17.69
N THR A 517 -5.62 -25.72 17.10
CA THR A 517 -5.08 -24.35 17.15
C THR A 517 -5.07 -23.72 15.76
N GLU A 518 -5.35 -22.43 15.71
CA GLU A 518 -5.20 -21.62 14.50
C GLU A 518 -4.46 -20.32 14.84
N MET A 519 -3.88 -19.68 13.83
CA MET A 519 -3.26 -18.35 14.00
C MET A 519 -4.30 -17.27 13.70
N ALA A 520 -4.67 -16.47 14.71
CA ALA A 520 -5.66 -15.41 14.59
C ALA A 520 -5.02 -14.02 14.74
N GLY A 521 -5.62 -13.01 14.10
CA GLY A 521 -5.21 -11.61 14.28
C GLY A 521 -3.86 -11.25 13.61
N ALA A 522 -3.47 -11.94 12.54
CA ALA A 522 -2.30 -11.57 11.75
C ALA A 522 -2.49 -10.17 11.12
N ASP A 523 -1.44 -9.33 11.17
CA ASP A 523 -1.46 -7.98 10.62
C ASP A 523 -0.35 -7.71 9.59
N LYS A 524 0.39 -8.74 9.20
CA LYS A 524 1.51 -8.62 8.25
C LYS A 524 1.08 -7.92 6.95
N GLY A 525 1.77 -6.81 6.66
CA GLY A 525 1.50 -5.99 5.46
C GLY A 525 0.25 -5.10 5.55
N LYS A 526 -0.49 -5.14 6.66
CA LYS A 526 -1.62 -4.24 6.92
C LYS A 526 -1.12 -2.88 7.40
N LEU A 527 -1.85 -1.82 7.10
CA LEU A 527 -1.54 -0.46 7.54
C LEU A 527 -2.14 -0.23 8.93
N ILE A 528 -1.27 0.11 9.88
CA ILE A 528 -1.62 0.33 11.28
C ILE A 528 -1.25 1.78 11.64
N PRO A 529 -2.16 2.57 12.23
CA PRO A 529 -1.83 3.91 12.67
C PRO A 529 -0.90 3.86 13.88
N THR A 530 0.09 4.73 13.90
CA THR A 530 0.91 4.96 15.10
C THR A 530 0.14 5.84 16.10
N ASP A 531 0.61 5.90 17.34
CA ASP A 531 0.05 6.83 18.34
C ASP A 531 0.11 8.29 17.85
N VAL A 532 1.20 8.67 17.17
CA VAL A 532 1.33 10.01 16.58
C VAL A 532 0.28 10.24 15.50
N GLY A 533 0.07 9.25 14.62
CA GLY A 533 -0.96 9.33 13.59
C GLY A 533 -2.37 9.45 14.17
N THR A 534 -2.66 8.69 15.22
CA THR A 534 -3.95 8.74 15.92
C THR A 534 -4.17 10.10 16.56
N VAL A 535 -3.21 10.63 17.33
CA VAL A 535 -3.31 11.94 17.98
C VAL A 535 -3.47 13.08 16.96
N VAL A 536 -2.71 13.04 15.86
CA VAL A 536 -2.86 14.05 14.78
C VAL A 536 -4.25 13.99 14.16
N THR A 537 -4.77 12.79 13.93
CA THR A 537 -6.13 12.62 13.37
C THR A 537 -7.21 13.15 14.32
N GLU A 538 -7.11 12.81 15.60
CA GLU A 538 -8.06 13.27 16.63
C GLU A 538 -8.04 14.79 16.77
N PHE A 539 -6.86 15.37 16.86
CA PHE A 539 -6.69 16.82 16.92
C PHE A 539 -7.28 17.53 15.71
N LEU A 540 -7.02 17.02 14.50
CA LEU A 540 -7.56 17.63 13.28
C LEU A 540 -9.09 17.44 13.16
N LEU A 541 -9.64 16.30 13.60
CA LEU A 541 -11.08 16.07 13.62
C LEU A 541 -11.81 17.01 14.61
N GLU A 542 -11.22 17.28 15.75
CA GLU A 542 -11.77 18.15 16.77
C GLU A 542 -11.77 19.63 16.35
N ASN A 543 -10.68 20.07 15.73
CA ASN A 543 -10.44 21.49 15.49
C ASN A 543 -10.69 21.93 14.03
N PHE A 544 -10.65 21.01 13.07
CA PHE A 544 -10.81 21.25 11.62
C PHE A 544 -11.69 20.17 10.97
N PRO A 545 -12.93 19.97 11.46
CA PRO A 545 -13.80 18.88 11.00
C PRO A 545 -14.09 18.96 9.50
N ASP A 546 -14.22 20.15 8.94
CA ASP A 546 -14.53 20.37 7.52
C ASP A 546 -13.39 19.88 6.62
N ILE A 547 -12.12 20.17 6.98
CA ILE A 547 -10.95 19.68 6.25
C ILE A 547 -10.83 18.15 6.33
N MET A 548 -11.27 17.58 7.44
CA MET A 548 -11.22 16.12 7.66
C MET A 548 -12.41 15.38 7.05
N ASP A 549 -13.44 16.08 6.57
CA ASP A 549 -14.63 15.48 5.94
C ASP A 549 -14.30 14.81 4.60
N TYR A 550 -14.80 13.58 4.42
CA TYR A 550 -14.58 12.81 3.18
C TYR A 550 -15.24 13.48 1.98
N HIS A 551 -16.44 14.02 2.16
CA HIS A 551 -17.18 14.66 1.09
C HIS A 551 -16.56 16.01 0.70
N PHE A 552 -15.97 16.73 1.65
CA PHE A 552 -15.24 17.95 1.33
C PHE A 552 -14.10 17.68 0.34
N THR A 553 -13.23 16.69 0.65
CA THR A 553 -12.12 16.32 -0.23
C THR A 553 -12.62 15.89 -1.61
N ALA A 554 -13.69 15.11 -1.68
CA ALA A 554 -14.29 14.68 -2.94
C ALA A 554 -14.87 15.87 -3.74
N ARG A 555 -15.58 16.80 -3.08
CA ARG A 555 -16.10 18.02 -3.73
C ARG A 555 -14.98 18.89 -4.31
N VAL A 556 -13.90 19.07 -3.56
CA VAL A 556 -12.74 19.84 -4.02
C VAL A 556 -12.12 19.21 -5.29
N GLU A 557 -11.99 17.89 -5.33
CA GLU A 557 -11.51 17.21 -6.55
C GLU A 557 -12.44 17.39 -7.73
N GLN A 558 -13.75 17.33 -7.52
CA GLN A 558 -14.76 17.62 -8.55
C GLN A 558 -14.72 19.09 -9.00
N GLN A 559 -14.38 20.01 -8.10
CA GLN A 559 -14.23 21.43 -8.42
C GLN A 559 -13.02 21.66 -9.32
N PHE A 560 -11.90 21.00 -9.03
CA PHE A 560 -10.74 21.02 -9.94
C PHE A 560 -11.07 20.45 -11.32
N ASP A 561 -11.95 19.44 -11.40
CA ASP A 561 -12.41 18.90 -12.66
C ASP A 561 -13.24 19.96 -13.44
N LYS A 562 -14.13 20.69 -12.76
CA LYS A 562 -14.89 21.81 -13.39
C LYS A 562 -13.99 22.94 -13.88
N ILE A 563 -12.93 23.27 -13.12
CA ILE A 563 -11.94 24.28 -13.54
C ILE A 563 -11.23 23.79 -14.80
N ALA A 564 -10.84 22.51 -14.86
CA ALA A 564 -10.23 21.92 -16.06
C ALA A 564 -11.14 21.91 -17.28
N GLU A 565 -12.46 21.88 -17.08
CA GLU A 565 -13.46 22.02 -18.15
C GLU A 565 -13.78 23.49 -18.49
N GLY A 566 -13.18 24.47 -17.82
CA GLY A 566 -13.43 25.89 -18.02
C GLY A 566 -14.77 26.37 -17.46
N LYS A 567 -15.39 25.62 -16.55
CA LYS A 567 -16.71 25.89 -15.97
C LYS A 567 -16.66 26.65 -14.63
N ASP A 568 -15.46 26.88 -14.09
CA ASP A 568 -15.28 27.51 -12.80
C ASP A 568 -14.04 28.41 -12.72
N GLN A 569 -14.01 29.37 -11.80
CA GLN A 569 -12.94 30.34 -11.60
C GLN A 569 -12.18 30.04 -10.30
N TRP A 570 -11.02 29.43 -10.42
CA TRP A 570 -10.28 28.90 -9.30
C TRP A 570 -9.85 29.92 -8.23
N ARG A 571 -9.58 31.18 -8.59
CA ARG A 571 -9.15 32.21 -7.62
C ARG A 571 -10.29 32.58 -6.64
N GLU A 572 -11.52 32.63 -7.12
CA GLU A 572 -12.69 32.92 -6.26
C GLU A 572 -12.94 31.76 -5.30
N ASP A 573 -12.76 30.53 -5.78
CA ASP A 573 -12.82 29.35 -4.93
C ASP A 573 -11.78 29.38 -3.81
N MET A 574 -10.55 29.75 -4.14
CA MET A 574 -9.46 29.86 -3.14
C MET A 574 -9.76 30.96 -2.12
N ARG A 575 -10.32 32.10 -2.55
CA ARG A 575 -10.72 33.20 -1.67
C ARG A 575 -11.80 32.74 -0.69
N THR A 576 -12.83 32.09 -1.20
CA THR A 576 -13.95 31.55 -0.39
C THR A 576 -13.44 30.52 0.61
N PHE A 577 -12.60 29.60 0.18
CA PHE A 577 -11.99 28.59 1.04
C PHE A 577 -11.12 29.19 2.14
N TYR A 578 -10.23 30.12 1.78
CA TYR A 578 -9.29 30.72 2.73
C TYR A 578 -10.01 31.59 3.78
N ALA A 579 -11.05 32.32 3.38
CA ALA A 579 -11.88 33.09 4.29
C ALA A 579 -12.58 32.25 5.37
N GLN A 580 -12.79 30.95 5.12
CA GLN A 580 -13.32 30.02 6.12
C GLN A 580 -12.21 29.41 6.97
N LEU A 581 -11.08 29.03 6.37
CA LEU A 581 -10.00 28.35 7.03
C LEU A 581 -9.19 29.22 7.99
N GLU A 582 -8.89 30.47 7.60
CA GLU A 582 -8.01 31.36 8.38
C GLU A 582 -8.55 31.67 9.80
N PRO A 583 -9.86 32.02 9.98
CA PRO A 583 -10.40 32.26 11.32
C PRO A 583 -10.35 31.03 12.22
N GLU A 584 -10.51 29.81 11.66
CA GLU A 584 -10.38 28.56 12.42
C GLU A 584 -8.94 28.33 12.88
N ILE A 585 -7.97 28.58 12.00
CA ILE A 585 -6.54 28.49 12.34
C ILE A 585 -6.21 29.49 13.45
N GLU A 586 -6.61 30.76 13.32
CA GLU A 586 -6.36 31.80 14.32
C GLU A 586 -6.99 31.46 15.68
N LYS A 587 -8.24 30.99 15.68
CA LYS A 587 -8.93 30.53 16.88
C LYS A 587 -8.10 29.46 17.59
N VAL A 588 -7.78 28.37 16.91
CA VAL A 588 -7.03 27.26 17.50
C VAL A 588 -5.62 27.68 17.94
N MET A 589 -4.95 28.54 17.18
CA MET A 589 -3.63 29.07 17.56
C MET A 589 -3.67 29.90 18.83
N ASN A 590 -4.73 30.66 19.07
CA ASN A 590 -4.87 31.56 20.23
C ASN A 590 -5.44 30.89 21.48
N GLU A 591 -6.12 29.75 21.33
CA GLU A 591 -6.62 28.98 22.47
C GLU A 591 -5.47 28.53 23.39
N ARG A 592 -5.60 28.76 24.69
CA ARG A 592 -4.66 28.25 25.69
C ARG A 592 -5.14 26.89 26.15
N SER A 593 -4.39 25.85 25.87
CA SER A 593 -4.61 24.51 26.41
C SER A 593 -3.76 24.33 27.68
N GLU A 594 -4.38 23.91 28.78
CA GLU A 594 -3.68 23.56 30.03
C GLU A 594 -2.81 22.30 29.87
N HIS A 595 -3.24 21.39 29.01
CA HIS A 595 -2.49 20.16 28.68
C HIS A 595 -2.12 20.11 27.20
N ARG A 596 -0.98 19.47 26.90
CA ARG A 596 -0.61 19.20 25.51
C ARG A 596 -1.55 18.16 24.92
N VAL A 597 -1.92 18.37 23.67
CA VAL A 597 -2.73 17.40 22.92
C VAL A 597 -2.02 16.03 22.89
N GLY A 598 -2.79 14.98 23.17
CA GLY A 598 -2.23 13.62 23.27
C GLY A 598 -1.55 13.33 24.60
N GLU A 599 -1.67 14.19 25.62
CA GLU A 599 -1.29 13.89 26.99
C GLU A 599 -2.49 13.31 27.76
N ARG A 600 -2.32 12.13 28.35
CA ARG A 600 -3.31 11.46 29.18
C ARG A 600 -2.76 11.29 30.60
N GLN A 601 -3.49 11.81 31.57
CA GLN A 601 -3.19 11.57 32.99
C GLN A 601 -3.60 10.14 33.34
N LEU A 602 -2.69 9.41 33.98
CA LEU A 602 -2.90 8.01 34.39
C LEU A 602 -3.27 7.89 35.85
N GLY A 603 -2.82 8.84 36.68
CA GLY A 603 -2.98 8.86 38.12
C GLY A 603 -1.77 9.45 38.80
N GLU A 604 -1.50 9.02 40.03
CA GLU A 604 -0.35 9.45 40.86
C GLU A 604 0.57 8.25 41.14
N ASP A 605 1.87 8.50 41.13
CA ASP A 605 2.87 7.51 41.56
C ASP A 605 2.75 7.23 43.08
N PRO A 606 2.44 6.00 43.48
CA PRO A 606 2.26 5.68 44.91
C PRO A 606 3.50 5.95 45.81
N GLN A 607 4.68 6.02 45.20
CA GLN A 607 5.93 6.24 45.93
C GLN A 607 6.24 7.72 46.16
N SER A 608 5.99 8.56 45.14
CA SER A 608 6.36 9.98 45.21
C SER A 608 5.16 10.92 45.35
N GLY A 609 3.92 10.44 45.18
CA GLY A 609 2.70 11.27 45.13
C GLY A 609 2.64 12.20 43.92
N LYS A 610 3.57 12.05 42.95
CA LYS A 610 3.63 12.91 41.78
C LYS A 610 2.71 12.41 40.67
N PRO A 611 2.14 13.30 39.83
CA PRO A 611 1.27 12.90 38.74
C PRO A 611 2.04 12.08 37.69
N VAL A 612 1.37 11.06 37.17
CA VAL A 612 1.85 10.20 36.09
C VAL A 612 1.04 10.47 34.84
N SER A 613 1.71 10.88 33.79
CA SER A 613 1.08 11.12 32.47
C SER A 613 1.79 10.35 31.35
N VAL A 614 1.06 10.01 30.31
CA VAL A 614 1.60 9.49 29.06
C VAL A 614 1.36 10.51 27.95
N LYS A 615 2.38 10.75 27.12
CA LYS A 615 2.34 11.77 26.06
C LYS A 615 3.31 11.52 24.94
N ILE A 616 3.16 12.27 23.85
CA ILE A 616 4.11 12.25 22.75
C ILE A 616 5.35 13.10 23.10
N GLY A 617 6.47 12.44 23.34
CA GLY A 617 7.77 13.06 23.54
C GLY A 617 8.50 13.36 22.23
N ARG A 618 9.72 13.94 22.36
CA ARG A 618 10.58 14.26 21.20
C ARG A 618 10.90 13.06 20.31
N TYR A 619 11.06 11.89 20.91
CA TYR A 619 11.50 10.66 20.25
C TYR A 619 10.42 9.56 20.19
N GLY A 620 9.17 9.90 20.44
CA GLY A 620 8.04 8.98 20.45
C GLY A 620 7.24 9.07 21.75
N PRO A 621 6.26 8.18 21.96
CA PRO A 621 5.45 8.14 23.15
C PRO A 621 6.29 7.88 24.41
N VAL A 622 6.01 8.62 25.48
CA VAL A 622 6.71 8.52 26.77
C VAL A 622 5.74 8.61 27.94
N VAL A 623 6.03 7.89 28.99
CA VAL A 623 5.41 8.10 30.31
C VAL A 623 6.27 9.09 31.08
N GLN A 624 5.65 10.01 31.81
CA GLN A 624 6.29 11.00 32.66
C GLN A 624 5.75 10.89 34.06
N ILE A 625 6.65 10.93 35.08
CA ILE A 625 6.33 11.11 36.47
C ILE A 625 6.79 12.50 36.90
N GLY A 626 5.87 13.27 37.48
CA GLY A 626 6.11 14.64 37.89
C GLY A 626 5.92 15.68 36.80
N THR A 627 6.00 16.95 37.16
CA THR A 627 5.79 18.10 36.28
C THR A 627 7.04 18.94 36.11
N ALA A 628 7.08 19.84 35.14
CA ALA A 628 8.19 20.76 34.92
C ALA A 628 8.32 21.83 36.06
N GLY A 629 7.27 21.98 36.88
CA GLY A 629 7.23 22.91 38.01
C GLY A 629 7.68 22.29 39.35
N ASP A 630 7.96 20.99 39.38
CA ASP A 630 8.41 20.31 40.58
C ASP A 630 9.87 20.67 40.91
N GLU A 631 10.26 20.61 42.17
CA GLU A 631 11.65 20.83 42.62
C GLU A 631 12.62 19.83 41.97
N GLU A 632 12.19 18.60 41.79
CA GLU A 632 12.91 17.57 41.05
C GLU A 632 12.49 17.49 39.61
N LYS A 633 13.48 17.29 38.72
CA LYS A 633 13.20 17.12 37.29
C LYS A 633 12.30 15.90 37.04
N PRO A 634 11.28 16.03 36.13
CA PRO A 634 10.43 14.91 35.77
C PRO A 634 11.23 13.71 35.27
N ARG A 635 10.79 12.51 35.65
CA ARG A 635 11.33 11.24 35.13
C ARG A 635 10.56 10.83 33.89
N PHE A 636 11.27 10.23 32.92
CA PHE A 636 10.68 9.78 31.67
C PHE A 636 11.03 8.32 31.39
N ALA A 637 10.03 7.54 30.94
CA ALA A 637 10.23 6.21 30.42
C ALA A 637 9.59 6.12 29.03
N GLN A 638 10.28 5.49 28.08
CA GLN A 638 9.76 5.34 26.71
C GLN A 638 8.71 4.24 26.68
N LEU A 639 7.59 4.51 25.98
CA LEU A 639 6.54 3.52 25.78
C LEU A 639 7.04 2.45 24.82
N PRO A 640 6.91 1.14 25.14
CA PRO A 640 7.20 0.05 24.22
C PRO A 640 6.30 0.07 22.99
N ALA A 641 6.77 -0.51 21.87
CA ALA A 641 6.04 -0.49 20.59
C ALA A 641 4.74 -1.32 20.60
N ASP A 642 4.58 -2.23 21.56
CA ASP A 642 3.39 -3.05 21.76
C ASP A 642 2.35 -2.42 22.70
N GLN A 643 2.68 -1.27 23.30
CA GLN A 643 1.79 -0.47 24.14
C GLN A 643 1.43 0.84 23.45
N SER A 644 0.23 1.38 23.76
CA SER A 644 -0.30 2.62 23.17
C SER A 644 -0.64 3.65 24.25
N ILE A 645 -0.47 4.93 23.90
CA ILE A 645 -0.89 6.06 24.75
C ILE A 645 -2.36 5.90 25.18
N SER A 646 -3.21 5.39 24.30
CA SER A 646 -4.65 5.28 24.55
C SER A 646 -5.02 4.17 25.51
N THR A 647 -4.20 3.13 25.65
CA THR A 647 -4.58 1.91 26.42
C THR A 647 -3.77 1.66 27.67
N ILE A 648 -2.54 2.18 27.76
CA ILE A 648 -1.66 1.93 28.92
C ILE A 648 -2.34 2.31 30.24
N THR A 649 -2.26 1.43 31.22
CA THR A 649 -2.75 1.66 32.58
C THR A 649 -1.66 2.31 33.47
N LEU A 650 -2.05 2.80 34.66
CA LEU A 650 -1.09 3.36 35.62
C LEU A 650 -0.07 2.32 36.04
N ASP A 651 -0.51 1.10 36.36
CA ASP A 651 0.37 0.02 36.81
C ASP A 651 1.40 -0.37 35.74
N GLU A 652 0.96 -0.55 34.50
CA GLU A 652 1.86 -0.81 33.36
C GLU A 652 2.85 0.33 33.14
N ALA A 653 2.41 1.58 33.28
CA ALA A 653 3.24 2.76 33.13
C ALA A 653 4.33 2.83 34.21
N LEU A 654 4.00 2.50 35.48
CA LEU A 654 4.95 2.45 36.58
C LEU A 654 5.98 1.34 36.42
N GLU A 655 5.62 0.19 35.83
CA GLU A 655 6.55 -0.89 35.52
C GLU A 655 7.70 -0.43 34.60
N LEU A 656 7.45 0.51 33.69
CA LEU A 656 8.47 1.02 32.78
C LEU A 656 9.60 1.77 33.48
N PHE A 657 9.34 2.31 34.69
CA PHE A 657 10.34 3.02 35.50
C PHE A 657 11.23 2.08 36.33
N LYS A 658 10.96 0.77 36.32
CA LYS A 658 11.86 -0.24 36.88
C LYS A 658 13.11 -0.45 36.00
N LEU A 659 13.09 0.10 34.78
CA LEU A 659 14.25 0.13 33.89
C LEU A 659 14.92 1.52 33.89
N PRO A 660 16.25 1.63 33.70
CA PRO A 660 17.21 0.53 33.58
C PRO A 660 17.46 -0.23 34.88
N ARG A 661 17.59 -1.54 34.81
CA ARG A 661 17.80 -2.46 35.93
C ARG A 661 19.19 -3.09 35.82
N PRO A 662 20.01 -3.08 36.93
CA PRO A 662 21.24 -3.84 36.95
C PRO A 662 20.93 -5.34 37.03
N LEU A 663 21.62 -6.14 36.23
CA LEU A 663 21.53 -7.59 36.22
C LEU A 663 22.63 -8.26 37.05
N GLY A 664 23.75 -7.57 37.22
CA GLY A 664 24.95 -8.06 37.91
C GLY A 664 26.22 -7.61 37.18
N THR A 665 27.33 -8.29 37.47
CA THR A 665 28.63 -8.01 36.83
C THR A 665 29.07 -9.15 35.92
N PHE A 666 29.64 -8.79 34.76
CA PHE A 666 30.26 -9.70 33.84
C PHE A 666 31.59 -9.12 33.39
N GLU A 667 32.67 -9.92 33.41
CA GLU A 667 34.03 -9.48 33.09
C GLU A 667 34.47 -8.21 33.85
N GLY A 668 34.04 -8.07 35.12
CA GLY A 668 34.40 -6.93 35.95
C GLY A 668 33.61 -5.65 35.69
N SER A 669 32.68 -5.65 34.72
CA SER A 669 31.84 -4.50 34.37
C SER A 669 30.36 -4.79 34.65
N GLU A 670 29.63 -3.74 35.02
CA GLU A 670 28.20 -3.84 35.30
C GLU A 670 27.41 -4.12 33.99
N VAL A 671 26.48 -5.05 34.08
CA VAL A 671 25.50 -5.35 33.02
C VAL A 671 24.15 -4.77 33.42
N THR A 672 23.60 -3.90 32.58
CA THR A 672 22.28 -3.30 32.79
C THR A 672 21.34 -3.60 31.63
N VAL A 673 20.06 -3.82 31.93
CA VAL A 673 18.98 -3.89 30.94
C VAL A 673 18.18 -2.62 30.98
N GLY A 674 17.82 -2.11 29.78
CA GLY A 674 17.04 -0.88 29.65
C GLY A 674 16.27 -0.84 28.36
N THR A 675 15.46 0.19 28.20
CA THR A 675 14.71 0.47 26.97
C THR A 675 15.20 1.78 26.37
N GLY A 676 15.37 1.83 25.05
CA GLY A 676 15.85 3.01 24.35
C GLY A 676 15.15 3.20 23.00
N ARG A 677 15.56 4.22 22.24
CA ARG A 677 14.99 4.59 20.94
C ARG A 677 14.84 3.43 19.94
N PHE A 678 15.72 2.44 20.02
CA PHE A 678 15.74 1.29 19.11
C PHE A 678 15.16 0.02 19.73
N GLY A 679 14.45 0.15 20.87
CA GLY A 679 13.88 -0.95 21.63
C GLY A 679 14.69 -1.34 22.88
N PRO A 680 14.33 -2.47 23.51
CA PRO A 680 15.02 -2.98 24.68
C PRO A 680 16.47 -3.37 24.37
N TYR A 681 17.37 -3.13 25.32
CA TYR A 681 18.79 -3.42 25.17
C TYR A 681 19.44 -3.93 26.47
N VAL A 682 20.51 -4.68 26.30
CA VAL A 682 21.49 -4.94 27.36
C VAL A 682 22.68 -4.00 27.11
N ARG A 683 23.16 -3.34 28.17
CA ARG A 683 24.36 -2.50 28.15
C ARG A 683 25.47 -3.17 28.94
N HIS A 684 26.65 -3.29 28.34
CA HIS A 684 27.87 -3.79 28.95
C HIS A 684 29.08 -3.03 28.37
N GLU A 685 30.00 -2.53 29.22
CA GLU A 685 31.19 -1.76 28.81
C GLU A 685 30.90 -0.61 27.85
N GLY A 686 29.76 0.10 28.03
CA GLY A 686 29.34 1.18 27.15
C GLY A 686 28.77 0.76 25.79
N LYS A 687 28.77 -0.55 25.47
CA LYS A 687 28.17 -1.11 24.27
C LYS A 687 26.74 -1.55 24.52
N TYR A 688 25.89 -1.38 23.51
CA TYR A 688 24.46 -1.71 23.56
C TYR A 688 24.19 -2.94 22.69
N VAL A 689 23.53 -3.94 23.24
CA VAL A 689 23.10 -5.17 22.56
C VAL A 689 21.59 -5.21 22.54
N SER A 690 20.98 -5.20 21.36
CA SER A 690 19.51 -5.28 21.23
C SER A 690 18.98 -6.61 21.74
N ILE A 691 17.90 -6.55 22.49
CA ILE A 691 17.15 -7.70 22.95
C ILE A 691 16.21 -8.12 21.81
N PRO A 692 16.07 -9.43 21.53
CA PRO A 692 15.16 -9.91 20.50
C PRO A 692 13.71 -9.46 20.72
N LYS A 693 12.99 -9.15 19.65
CA LYS A 693 11.56 -8.83 19.70
C LYS A 693 10.78 -9.98 20.37
N GLY A 694 9.87 -9.63 21.27
CA GLY A 694 9.04 -10.59 21.99
C GLY A 694 9.66 -11.08 23.33
N THR A 695 10.85 -10.62 23.69
CA THR A 695 11.46 -10.91 25.01
C THR A 695 11.20 -9.73 25.95
N ASP A 696 10.56 -9.99 27.07
CA ASP A 696 10.31 -8.98 28.10
C ASP A 696 11.62 -8.57 28.79
N PRO A 697 12.03 -7.28 28.73
CA PRO A 697 13.26 -6.81 29.37
C PRO A 697 13.26 -6.91 30.88
N LEU A 698 12.08 -6.99 31.51
CA LEU A 698 11.97 -7.17 32.97
C LEU A 698 12.26 -8.60 33.41
N SER A 699 12.09 -9.59 32.54
CA SER A 699 12.30 -11.01 32.80
C SER A 699 13.72 -11.49 32.49
N ILE A 700 14.55 -10.71 31.78
CA ILE A 700 15.91 -11.11 31.39
C ILE A 700 16.81 -11.30 32.60
N THR A 701 17.50 -12.43 32.62
CA THR A 701 18.52 -12.77 33.61
C THR A 701 19.91 -12.31 33.17
N LEU A 702 20.87 -12.29 34.09
CA LEU A 702 22.27 -12.03 33.78
C LEU A 702 22.81 -13.05 32.78
N GLN A 703 22.41 -14.30 32.89
CA GLN A 703 22.86 -15.37 31.98
C GLN A 703 22.37 -15.14 30.53
N ASP A 704 21.10 -14.74 30.35
CA ASP A 704 20.55 -14.39 29.06
C ASP A 704 21.28 -13.20 28.45
N ALA A 705 21.58 -12.19 29.27
CA ALA A 705 22.34 -11.02 28.83
C ALA A 705 23.76 -11.39 28.35
N ILE A 706 24.45 -12.28 29.05
CA ILE A 706 25.78 -12.79 28.66
C ILE A 706 25.71 -13.52 27.31
N VAL A 707 24.68 -14.34 27.10
CA VAL A 707 24.48 -15.03 25.82
C VAL A 707 24.29 -14.02 24.68
N LEU A 708 23.50 -12.97 24.90
CA LEU A 708 23.30 -11.92 23.90
C LEU A 708 24.59 -11.15 23.60
N ILE A 709 25.37 -10.82 24.63
CA ILE A 709 26.66 -10.14 24.50
C ILE A 709 27.64 -11.00 23.71
N ALA A 710 27.76 -12.30 24.06
CA ALA A 710 28.65 -13.25 23.39
C ALA A 710 28.25 -13.42 21.90
N LYS A 711 26.95 -13.55 21.62
CA LYS A 711 26.44 -13.64 20.26
C LYS A 711 26.79 -12.40 19.43
N LYS A 712 26.65 -11.21 20.00
CA LYS A 712 26.99 -9.97 19.30
C LYS A 712 28.50 -9.84 19.08
N ARG A 713 29.34 -10.19 20.06
CA ARG A 713 30.81 -10.20 19.91
C ARG A 713 31.23 -11.14 18.76
N LYS A 714 30.67 -12.36 18.73
CA LYS A 714 30.92 -13.31 17.67
C LYS A 714 30.51 -12.77 16.29
N GLN A 715 29.35 -12.11 16.18
CA GLN A 715 28.92 -11.46 14.94
C GLN A 715 29.82 -10.29 14.53
N GLU A 716 30.37 -9.54 15.50
CA GLU A 716 31.35 -8.49 15.21
C GLU A 716 32.69 -9.07 14.74
N GLU A 717 33.16 -10.17 15.35
CA GLU A 717 34.36 -10.89 14.91
C GLU A 717 34.19 -11.46 13.50
N GLU A 718 33.07 -12.13 13.20
CA GLU A 718 32.75 -12.68 11.89
C GLU A 718 32.59 -11.59 10.80
N LYS A 719 32.35 -10.34 11.20
CA LYS A 719 32.28 -9.20 10.29
C LYS A 719 33.67 -8.77 9.82
N HIS A 720 34.70 -8.87 10.68
CA HIS A 720 36.07 -8.51 10.36
C HIS A 720 36.81 -9.72 9.77
N LEU A 721 36.86 -9.82 8.43
CA LEU A 721 37.46 -10.94 7.75
C LEU A 721 39.03 -10.87 7.76
N LYS A 722 39.57 -9.67 7.49
CA LYS A 722 41.00 -9.43 7.49
C LYS A 722 41.32 -7.95 7.68
N LYS A 723 42.19 -7.64 8.64
CA LYS A 723 42.68 -6.29 8.88
C LYS A 723 44.15 -6.20 8.44
N PHE A 724 44.48 -5.18 7.65
CA PHE A 724 45.84 -4.91 7.18
C PHE A 724 46.51 -3.81 8.01
N ASP A 725 45.78 -2.70 8.21
CA ASP A 725 46.16 -1.56 9.04
C ASP A 725 44.92 -0.85 9.60
N ASP A 726 45.06 0.34 10.20
CA ASP A 726 43.95 1.08 10.74
C ASP A 726 43.07 1.74 9.69
N ASP A 727 43.54 1.88 8.47
CA ASP A 727 42.84 2.49 7.35
C ASP A 727 42.24 1.46 6.39
N LEU A 728 42.69 0.21 6.37
CA LEU A 728 42.30 -0.80 5.38
C LEU A 728 41.96 -2.14 6.03
N GLU A 729 40.73 -2.57 5.87
CA GLU A 729 40.24 -3.87 6.32
C GLU A 729 39.23 -4.48 5.33
N ILE A 730 39.11 -5.80 5.34
CA ILE A 730 38.10 -6.57 4.61
C ILE A 730 36.99 -6.92 5.62
N LEU A 731 35.78 -6.46 5.30
CA LEU A 731 34.59 -6.68 6.12
C LEU A 731 33.58 -7.56 5.40
N ASN A 732 32.86 -8.38 6.15
CA ASN A 732 31.72 -9.13 5.65
C ASN A 732 30.45 -8.29 5.81
N GLY A 733 29.78 -7.98 4.73
CA GLY A 733 28.55 -7.20 4.70
C GLY A 733 27.33 -8.01 4.26
N HIS A 734 26.14 -7.43 4.37
CA HIS A 734 24.88 -8.05 3.94
C HIS A 734 24.89 -8.53 2.46
N TRP A 735 25.71 -7.88 1.62
CA TRP A 735 25.85 -8.18 0.19
C TRP A 735 27.14 -8.93 -0.14
N GLY A 736 27.79 -9.52 0.87
CA GLY A 736 29.07 -10.21 0.78
C GLY A 736 30.27 -9.34 1.14
N PRO A 737 31.49 -9.90 1.05
CA PRO A 737 32.72 -9.22 1.44
C PRO A 737 32.98 -7.92 0.67
N TYR A 738 33.54 -6.92 1.37
CA TYR A 738 33.94 -5.63 0.81
C TYR A 738 35.17 -5.08 1.53
N ILE A 739 35.89 -4.19 0.85
CA ILE A 739 37.05 -3.50 1.42
C ILE A 739 36.58 -2.17 2.02
N ALA A 740 36.90 -1.94 3.27
CA ALA A 740 36.78 -0.63 3.93
C ALA A 740 38.15 0.05 3.91
N TYR A 741 38.25 1.20 3.24
CA TYR A 741 39.48 1.99 3.15
C TYR A 741 39.20 3.48 3.39
N LYS A 742 39.86 4.08 4.39
CA LYS A 742 39.73 5.47 4.78
C LYS A 742 38.25 5.94 4.90
N GLY A 743 37.44 5.10 5.56
CA GLY A 743 36.01 5.38 5.77
C GLY A 743 35.11 5.24 4.56
N LYS A 744 35.62 4.73 3.43
CA LYS A 744 34.87 4.41 2.22
C LYS A 744 34.82 2.90 2.00
N ASN A 745 33.68 2.40 1.44
CA ASN A 745 33.49 0.98 1.20
C ASN A 745 33.60 0.68 -0.30
N TYR A 746 34.45 -0.31 -0.65
CA TYR A 746 34.72 -0.73 -2.01
C TYR A 746 34.30 -2.18 -2.22
N ARG A 747 33.59 -2.43 -3.29
CA ARG A 747 33.02 -3.74 -3.57
C ARG A 747 34.07 -4.67 -4.16
N ILE A 748 34.24 -5.86 -3.58
CA ILE A 748 35.11 -6.92 -4.13
C ILE A 748 34.42 -7.54 -5.36
N PRO A 749 35.13 -7.74 -6.50
CA PRO A 749 34.61 -8.42 -7.69
C PRO A 749 34.00 -9.79 -7.36
N LYS A 750 32.97 -10.20 -8.08
CA LYS A 750 32.26 -11.47 -7.79
C LYS A 750 33.12 -12.69 -7.77
N ASN A 751 34.11 -12.77 -8.67
CA ASN A 751 35.06 -13.87 -8.81
C ASN A 751 36.12 -13.96 -7.70
N GLN A 752 36.23 -12.94 -6.85
CA GLN A 752 37.20 -12.87 -5.74
C GLN A 752 36.53 -12.85 -4.36
N ARG A 753 35.21 -12.97 -4.29
CA ARG A 753 34.47 -12.87 -3.02
C ARG A 753 34.67 -14.11 -2.14
N GLU A 754 34.72 -15.29 -2.73
CA GLU A 754 34.91 -16.55 -2.00
C GLU A 754 36.32 -16.67 -1.38
N THR A 755 37.29 -16.00 -1.99
CA THR A 755 38.71 -15.95 -1.55
C THR A 755 39.07 -14.56 -0.98
N ALA A 756 38.09 -13.80 -0.48
CA ALA A 756 38.33 -12.44 -0.01
C ALA A 756 39.35 -12.37 1.13
N THR A 757 39.44 -13.38 1.97
CA THR A 757 40.44 -13.52 3.05
C THR A 757 41.87 -13.71 2.54
N ASP A 758 42.04 -14.21 1.32
CA ASP A 758 43.36 -14.50 0.73
C ASP A 758 43.96 -13.30 -0.03
N LEU A 759 43.12 -12.25 -0.23
CA LEU A 759 43.58 -11.02 -0.90
C LEU A 759 44.77 -10.40 -0.16
N THR A 760 45.78 -9.98 -0.93
CA THR A 760 46.92 -9.23 -0.41
C THR A 760 46.59 -7.73 -0.31
N LEU A 761 47.44 -6.99 0.43
CA LEU A 761 47.31 -5.53 0.52
C LEU A 761 47.35 -4.87 -0.87
N GLU A 762 48.26 -5.33 -1.73
CA GLU A 762 48.42 -4.81 -3.09
C GLU A 762 47.17 -5.03 -3.93
N GLN A 763 46.57 -6.23 -3.86
CA GLN A 763 45.33 -6.55 -4.55
C GLN A 763 44.13 -5.75 -4.03
N CYS A 764 44.06 -5.52 -2.73
CA CYS A 764 43.06 -4.66 -2.15
C CYS A 764 43.18 -3.21 -2.62
N MET A 765 44.41 -2.68 -2.68
CA MET A 765 44.66 -1.32 -3.18
C MET A 765 44.40 -1.22 -4.67
N GLU A 766 44.68 -2.25 -5.47
CA GLU A 766 44.32 -2.30 -6.88
C GLU A 766 42.80 -2.22 -7.10
N ILE A 767 42.03 -2.96 -6.31
CA ILE A 767 40.56 -2.91 -6.33
C ILE A 767 40.05 -1.51 -5.93
N VAL A 768 40.66 -0.89 -4.93
CA VAL A 768 40.31 0.47 -4.46
C VAL A 768 40.58 1.51 -5.55
N ASN A 769 41.75 1.44 -6.19
CA ASN A 769 42.19 2.39 -7.21
C ASN A 769 41.43 2.25 -8.55
N ASN A 770 41.02 1.04 -8.90
CA ASN A 770 40.22 0.74 -10.10
C ASN A 770 38.71 0.91 -9.90
N ALA A 771 38.25 1.14 -8.67
CA ALA A 771 36.85 1.34 -8.40
C ALA A 771 36.39 2.70 -8.91
N PRO A 772 35.23 2.81 -9.59
CA PRO A 772 34.64 4.10 -9.92
C PRO A 772 34.43 4.88 -8.63
N GLU A 773 34.76 6.20 -8.63
CA GLU A 773 34.62 7.03 -7.43
C GLU A 773 33.26 6.82 -6.79
N PRO A 774 33.18 6.42 -5.51
CA PRO A 774 31.92 6.23 -4.83
C PRO A 774 31.22 7.59 -4.79
N LYS A 775 30.05 7.70 -5.43
CA LYS A 775 29.21 8.90 -5.35
C LYS A 775 29.07 9.25 -3.88
N ALA A 776 29.55 10.43 -3.49
CA ALA A 776 29.51 10.91 -2.12
C ALA A 776 28.06 10.76 -1.62
N LYS A 777 27.84 9.98 -0.57
CA LYS A 777 26.58 9.98 0.15
C LYS A 777 26.44 11.38 0.73
N VAL A 778 25.62 12.21 0.09
CA VAL A 778 25.15 13.46 0.68
C VAL A 778 24.43 13.03 1.97
N ARG A 779 25.12 13.18 3.09
CA ARG A 779 24.49 13.12 4.40
C ARG A 779 23.47 14.24 4.40
N LYS A 780 22.20 13.92 4.12
CA LYS A 780 21.09 14.81 4.47
C LYS A 780 21.21 15.04 5.97
N LYS A 781 21.76 16.19 6.37
CA LYS A 781 21.58 16.69 7.73
C LYS A 781 20.07 16.73 7.94
N ARG A 782 19.57 15.85 8.77
CA ARG A 782 18.23 15.96 9.33
C ARG A 782 18.22 17.26 10.17
N SER A 783 17.67 18.32 9.58
CA SER A 783 17.25 19.50 10.32
C SER A 783 15.90 19.26 10.93
#